data_f3a14b1704c689b48f797ff591b53187
#
_entry.id   f3a14b1704c689b48f797ff591b53187
#
_cell.length_a   1.000
_cell.length_b   1.000
_cell.length_c   1.000
_cell.angle_alpha   90.00
_cell.angle_beta   90.00
_cell.angle_gamma   90.00
#
_symmetry.space_group_name_H-M   'P 1'
#
loop_
_entity.id
_entity.type
_entity.pdbx_description
1 polymer ?
#
loop_
_entity_poly.entity_id
_entity_poly.type
_entity_poly.pdbx_seq_one_letter_code
_entity_poly.pdbx_strand_id
1 'polypeptide(L)'
;MAYALRKMHGFIGLFGDQVNQLAASAIEACQVQEPQTKMPFHITLLTKEELRSLSDKQVSSLDSIKADRIYAVGAGAYTAKRVFFVVIIWAEGQVARKRLGLPPKQFHITLTDHDDHDMDKGLDTLLPDQFPSSPSPDFLDHLAFTLYIQSRYSEAQVYSVSLALALPDSHRGFLRLADAAHKSALYKLAMLSYACAFERAEDEKVKQYALEKIRDCSAYTEWGPVFQQFEISQLPDELSSTLLSPWSDALRTILSEMSTTPTLCIESREAIMSSIRTGSASKFCRMPRFFRWMIPFRIALMSTPRNEGDIALLSSLGIRTVLTLTEEEPLPATWFANKPVINIFLPVPNYYPPSIEQMDIVMRTISDESNLPILIHCGGGKGRAGTVAACYVVACGFDRPSYKQDHPELSAPEAISIIRGIRPGSIETQHQEAFISKWCSTIWKRQSIFPDLPSEPPPCPLEIEGRLDPGANLFMLVGLPGSGKSWFSQSLMARDSKHWSHISQDESGSRASCETEIGYSRDGKAKVILDRCNTSASDRKTWLDLAANWAANPVCVWFDYDKELCLSRAQTRAGHPTLPPGSRVNNAMNQMSKIFVRPALKEGFQAIVIIRSFAAAQELVSRLSPPVNIYKFPRTPHLIDLGAATSDDIVLPVPITPDQVVITEKVDGANLAFSLSSDRSQIIVQNRSHYVNSASHEQFKKLNHWIDLHREDLYKVLDRDTFFAERYILFGEWLFATHSIPYTHLPDRFMAFDLYDRTTDTFVSRKTLEGLLGMTSIALVPVLFEGAMPSSDELKRMVQTRSRFYDGRVEGVYMKTERNGVVHSRGKVVRADFIAGNEHWSKGNIRVNGLSHEHSS
;
A
#
# COMPACT_ATOMS: atom_id res chain seq x y z
N MET A 1 -24.93 52.12 -23.03
CA MET A 1 -24.84 51.14 -21.90
C MET A 1 -23.80 50.13 -22.27
N ALA A 2 -22.94 49.81 -21.34
CA ALA A 2 -21.80 48.88 -21.60
C ALA A 2 -22.30 47.54 -22.16
N TYR A 3 -23.30 46.94 -21.52
CA TYR A 3 -23.98 45.72 -21.94
C TYR A 3 -25.48 45.80 -21.70
N ALA A 4 -26.32 45.26 -22.60
CA ALA A 4 -27.77 45.15 -22.44
C ALA A 4 -28.31 43.86 -23.06
N LEU A 5 -29.03 43.04 -22.28
CA LEU A 5 -29.82 41.94 -22.82
C LEU A 5 -30.99 42.44 -23.60
N ARG A 6 -31.18 41.97 -24.84
CA ARG A 6 -32.31 42.36 -25.70
C ARG A 6 -32.82 41.13 -26.46
N LYS A 7 -34.14 41.11 -26.64
CA LYS A 7 -34.78 40.17 -27.55
C LYS A 7 -34.80 40.81 -28.93
N MET A 8 -34.20 40.16 -29.92
CA MET A 8 -34.13 40.65 -31.28
C MET A 8 -34.29 39.47 -32.26
N HIS A 9 -35.06 39.63 -33.30
CA HIS A 9 -35.31 38.62 -34.34
C HIS A 9 -35.65 37.20 -33.82
N GLY A 10 -36.25 37.13 -32.64
CA GLY A 10 -36.69 35.87 -32.00
C GLY A 10 -35.64 35.14 -31.17
N PHE A 11 -34.48 35.72 -30.92
CA PHE A 11 -33.45 35.23 -29.97
C PHE A 11 -33.20 36.26 -28.86
N ILE A 12 -32.56 35.87 -27.79
CA ILE A 12 -32.08 36.78 -26.75
C ILE A 12 -30.54 36.81 -26.79
N GLY A 13 -30.02 38.04 -26.94
CA GLY A 13 -28.62 38.28 -27.00
C GLY A 13 -28.18 39.46 -26.12
N LEU A 14 -26.87 39.55 -25.83
CA LEU A 14 -26.23 40.64 -25.16
C LEU A 14 -25.65 41.60 -26.22
N PHE A 15 -26.02 42.86 -26.10
CA PHE A 15 -25.63 43.95 -26.99
C PHE A 15 -25.00 45.08 -26.19
N GLY A 16 -24.26 45.98 -26.82
CA GLY A 16 -23.76 47.19 -26.19
C GLY A 16 -22.43 47.66 -26.77
N ASP A 17 -21.99 48.82 -26.30
CA ASP A 17 -20.79 49.45 -26.77
C ASP A 17 -19.53 48.60 -26.57
N GLN A 18 -19.46 47.87 -25.50
CA GLN A 18 -18.32 46.96 -25.23
C GLN A 18 -18.31 45.75 -26.17
N VAL A 19 -19.48 45.22 -26.53
CA VAL A 19 -19.56 44.10 -27.52
C VAL A 19 -19.07 44.62 -28.89
N ASN A 20 -19.45 45.85 -29.27
CA ASN A 20 -19.00 46.47 -30.52
C ASN A 20 -17.50 46.75 -30.50
N GLN A 21 -16.93 47.21 -29.37
CA GLN A 21 -15.50 47.45 -29.23
C GLN A 21 -14.70 46.15 -29.35
N LEU A 22 -15.12 45.09 -28.67
CA LEU A 22 -14.47 43.77 -28.77
C LEU A 22 -14.50 43.25 -30.20
N ALA A 23 -15.64 43.41 -30.91
CA ALA A 23 -15.73 43.00 -32.30
C ALA A 23 -14.83 43.86 -33.20
N ALA A 24 -14.80 45.17 -33.03
CA ALA A 24 -13.95 46.09 -33.81
C ALA A 24 -12.47 45.80 -33.65
N SER A 25 -12.01 45.61 -32.38
CA SER A 25 -10.63 45.28 -32.10
C SER A 25 -10.22 43.93 -32.73
N ALA A 26 -11.07 42.93 -32.71
CA ALA A 26 -10.82 41.63 -33.32
C ALA A 26 -10.85 41.71 -34.87
N ILE A 27 -11.70 42.49 -35.46
CA ILE A 27 -11.77 42.70 -36.92
C ILE A 27 -10.44 43.29 -37.38
N GLU A 28 -9.93 44.32 -36.69
CA GLU A 28 -8.67 44.98 -37.01
C GLU A 28 -7.51 44.00 -36.84
N ALA A 29 -7.41 43.31 -35.68
CA ALA A 29 -6.33 42.36 -35.37
C ALA A 29 -6.28 41.18 -36.36
N CYS A 30 -7.41 40.65 -36.81
CA CYS A 30 -7.48 39.52 -37.72
C CYS A 30 -7.61 39.92 -39.20
N GLN A 31 -7.60 41.19 -39.52
CA GLN A 31 -7.76 41.74 -40.89
C GLN A 31 -8.94 41.15 -41.64
N VAL A 32 -10.10 41.04 -40.95
CA VAL A 32 -11.31 40.49 -41.53
C VAL A 32 -11.80 41.36 -42.72
N GLN A 33 -11.77 40.78 -43.91
CA GLN A 33 -12.07 41.52 -45.15
C GLN A 33 -13.53 41.88 -45.35
N GLU A 34 -14.45 41.06 -44.88
CA GLU A 34 -15.89 41.23 -44.99
C GLU A 34 -16.56 41.19 -43.60
N PRO A 35 -16.45 42.25 -42.79
CA PRO A 35 -17.06 42.30 -41.47
C PRO A 35 -18.60 42.31 -41.56
N GLN A 36 -19.26 41.78 -40.52
CA GLN A 36 -20.71 41.74 -40.42
C GLN A 36 -21.36 43.13 -40.50
N THR A 37 -22.34 43.27 -41.38
CA THR A 37 -23.03 44.54 -41.59
C THR A 37 -24.55 44.40 -41.39
N LYS A 38 -25.08 43.20 -41.45
CA LYS A 38 -26.54 42.93 -41.46
C LYS A 38 -27.19 43.02 -40.07
N MET A 39 -26.46 42.87 -39.02
CA MET A 39 -26.94 42.88 -37.63
C MET A 39 -25.95 43.53 -36.71
N PRO A 40 -26.37 44.16 -35.60
CA PRO A 40 -25.43 44.62 -34.58
C PRO A 40 -24.69 43.44 -33.95
N PHE A 41 -23.42 43.66 -33.60
CA PHE A 41 -22.64 42.64 -32.89
C PHE A 41 -23.30 42.25 -31.56
N HIS A 42 -23.33 40.96 -31.26
CA HIS A 42 -24.01 40.44 -30.08
C HIS A 42 -23.42 39.11 -29.62
N ILE A 43 -23.69 38.76 -28.38
CA ILE A 43 -23.40 37.45 -27.81
C ILE A 43 -24.75 36.73 -27.58
N THR A 44 -25.02 35.66 -28.29
CA THR A 44 -26.30 34.94 -28.20
C THR A 44 -26.43 34.17 -26.91
N LEU A 45 -27.34 34.55 -26.00
CA LEU A 45 -27.68 33.81 -24.80
C LEU A 45 -28.64 32.64 -25.08
N LEU A 46 -29.74 32.94 -25.80
CA LEU A 46 -30.79 31.97 -26.18
C LEU A 46 -31.05 32.04 -27.68
N THR A 47 -31.06 30.88 -28.34
CA THR A 47 -31.47 30.77 -29.75
C THR A 47 -33.00 30.88 -29.91
N LYS A 48 -33.47 31.00 -31.15
CA LYS A 48 -34.91 31.03 -31.46
C LYS A 48 -35.62 29.76 -30.95
N GLU A 49 -35.03 28.63 -31.14
CA GLU A 49 -35.58 27.34 -30.77
C GLU A 49 -35.65 27.17 -29.25
N GLU A 50 -34.58 27.50 -28.56
CA GLU A 50 -34.51 27.48 -27.11
C GLU A 50 -35.53 28.43 -26.48
N LEU A 51 -35.66 29.63 -27.02
CA LEU A 51 -36.65 30.62 -26.54
C LEU A 51 -38.11 30.17 -26.71
N ARG A 52 -38.40 29.39 -27.73
CA ARG A 52 -39.76 28.82 -27.95
C ARG A 52 -40.10 27.72 -26.95
N SER A 53 -39.11 27.05 -26.39
CA SER A 53 -39.31 25.97 -25.42
C SER A 53 -39.47 26.45 -23.97
N LEU A 54 -39.26 27.75 -23.73
CA LEU A 54 -39.29 28.34 -22.39
C LEU A 54 -40.58 29.06 -22.11
N SER A 55 -41.06 29.02 -20.87
CA SER A 55 -42.22 29.79 -20.39
C SER A 55 -41.86 31.27 -20.17
N ASP A 56 -42.85 32.18 -20.26
CA ASP A 56 -42.63 33.59 -20.00
C ASP A 56 -42.03 33.89 -18.64
N LYS A 57 -42.38 33.11 -17.62
CA LYS A 57 -41.80 33.23 -16.25
C LYS A 57 -40.31 32.89 -16.25
N GLN A 58 -39.89 31.90 -17.01
CA GLN A 58 -38.47 31.55 -17.14
C GLN A 58 -37.69 32.65 -17.88
N VAL A 59 -38.29 33.19 -18.94
CA VAL A 59 -37.67 34.27 -19.72
C VAL A 59 -37.54 35.54 -18.86
N SER A 60 -38.57 35.91 -18.08
CA SER A 60 -38.49 37.07 -17.17
C SER A 60 -37.42 36.93 -16.07
N SER A 61 -37.03 35.71 -15.70
CA SER A 61 -35.95 35.49 -14.74
C SER A 61 -34.56 35.93 -15.24
N LEU A 62 -34.44 36.18 -16.54
CA LEU A 62 -33.20 36.62 -17.19
C LEU A 62 -32.90 38.12 -16.94
N ASP A 63 -33.94 38.91 -16.58
CA ASP A 63 -33.79 40.36 -16.32
C ASP A 63 -32.82 40.67 -15.16
N SER A 64 -32.55 39.70 -14.31
CA SER A 64 -31.66 39.82 -13.17
C SER A 64 -30.21 39.41 -13.44
N ILE A 65 -29.88 39.01 -14.67
CA ILE A 65 -28.53 38.52 -15.01
C ILE A 65 -27.56 39.71 -15.07
N LYS A 66 -26.47 39.60 -14.31
CA LYS A 66 -25.35 40.54 -14.40
C LYS A 66 -24.53 40.26 -15.67
N ALA A 67 -24.24 41.29 -16.41
CA ALA A 67 -23.49 41.21 -17.65
C ALA A 67 -22.24 42.10 -17.61
N ASP A 68 -21.69 42.28 -16.41
CA ASP A 68 -20.56 43.14 -16.15
C ASP A 68 -19.18 42.42 -16.22
N ARG A 69 -19.17 41.09 -16.23
CA ARG A 69 -17.98 40.25 -16.22
C ARG A 69 -17.92 39.34 -17.44
N ILE A 70 -17.55 39.95 -18.55
CA ILE A 70 -17.42 39.30 -19.85
C ILE A 70 -15.98 39.50 -20.33
N TYR A 71 -15.35 38.41 -20.72
CA TYR A 71 -13.96 38.39 -21.16
C TYR A 71 -13.88 37.85 -22.60
N ALA A 72 -13.21 38.58 -23.47
CA ALA A 72 -12.79 38.06 -24.75
C ALA A 72 -11.52 37.23 -24.56
N VAL A 73 -11.53 36.00 -25.04
CA VAL A 73 -10.35 35.11 -24.99
C VAL A 73 -9.41 35.43 -26.13
N GLY A 74 -9.97 35.55 -27.32
CA GLY A 74 -9.26 35.81 -28.58
C GLY A 74 -10.12 35.52 -29.77
N ALA A 75 -9.57 35.77 -30.97
CA ALA A 75 -10.26 35.49 -32.23
C ALA A 75 -10.13 34.01 -32.59
N GLY A 76 -11.22 33.42 -33.02
CA GLY A 76 -11.30 32.10 -33.63
C GLY A 76 -11.70 32.20 -35.09
N ALA A 77 -11.29 31.22 -35.89
CA ALA A 77 -11.67 31.20 -37.30
C ALA A 77 -11.71 29.79 -37.89
N TYR A 78 -12.60 29.67 -38.88
CA TYR A 78 -12.62 28.61 -39.88
C TYR A 78 -12.23 29.19 -41.23
N THR A 79 -10.94 29.26 -41.49
CA THR A 79 -10.38 29.97 -42.68
C THR A 79 -10.89 29.41 -43.99
N ALA A 80 -11.10 28.09 -44.10
CA ALA A 80 -11.67 27.47 -45.31
C ALA A 80 -13.09 27.92 -45.61
N LYS A 81 -13.86 28.35 -44.60
CA LYS A 81 -15.24 28.82 -44.73
C LYS A 81 -15.33 30.34 -44.55
N ARG A 82 -14.25 31.04 -44.33
CA ARG A 82 -14.18 32.49 -44.06
C ARG A 82 -15.09 32.97 -42.94
N VAL A 83 -15.25 32.12 -41.87
CA VAL A 83 -16.02 32.47 -40.68
C VAL A 83 -15.04 32.89 -39.58
N PHE A 84 -15.20 34.13 -39.09
CA PHE A 84 -14.41 34.69 -37.99
C PHE A 84 -15.31 35.07 -36.83
N PHE A 85 -14.85 34.84 -35.62
CA PHE A 85 -15.58 35.16 -34.39
C PHE A 85 -14.62 35.45 -33.23
N VAL A 86 -15.12 36.09 -32.18
CA VAL A 86 -14.41 36.26 -30.91
C VAL A 86 -14.94 35.25 -29.90
N VAL A 87 -14.10 34.46 -29.34
CA VAL A 87 -14.47 33.53 -28.25
C VAL A 87 -14.65 34.28 -26.95
N ILE A 88 -15.79 34.09 -26.29
CA ILE A 88 -16.20 34.85 -25.11
C ILE A 88 -16.39 33.94 -23.90
N ILE A 89 -15.82 34.36 -22.79
CA ILE A 89 -16.10 33.79 -21.46
C ILE A 89 -17.15 34.65 -20.76
N TRP A 90 -18.30 34.04 -20.44
CA TRP A 90 -19.38 34.66 -19.71
C TRP A 90 -19.99 33.67 -18.71
N ALA A 91 -19.45 33.63 -17.49
CA ALA A 91 -19.84 32.68 -16.47
C ALA A 91 -21.30 32.82 -16.03
N GLU A 92 -21.79 34.03 -15.86
CA GLU A 92 -23.17 34.30 -15.45
C GLU A 92 -24.16 33.86 -16.54
N GLY A 93 -23.80 33.98 -17.80
CA GLY A 93 -24.59 33.46 -18.93
C GLY A 93 -24.71 31.93 -18.88
N GLN A 94 -23.63 31.23 -18.52
CA GLN A 94 -23.67 29.76 -18.33
C GLN A 94 -24.55 29.36 -17.14
N VAL A 95 -24.45 30.08 -16.03
CA VAL A 95 -25.30 29.84 -14.84
C VAL A 95 -26.79 30.06 -15.19
N ALA A 96 -27.07 31.10 -15.93
CA ALA A 96 -28.43 31.37 -16.38
C ALA A 96 -28.99 30.23 -17.24
N ARG A 97 -28.26 29.79 -18.22
CA ARG A 97 -28.63 28.64 -19.05
C ARG A 97 -28.88 27.38 -18.22
N LYS A 98 -27.98 27.07 -17.29
CA LYS A 98 -28.13 25.93 -16.36
C LYS A 98 -29.40 26.03 -15.51
N ARG A 99 -29.78 27.23 -15.03
CA ARG A 99 -31.04 27.46 -14.29
C ARG A 99 -32.28 27.24 -15.14
N LEU A 100 -32.20 27.49 -16.45
CA LEU A 100 -33.25 27.23 -17.40
C LEU A 100 -33.31 25.78 -17.89
N GLY A 101 -32.42 24.92 -17.42
CA GLY A 101 -32.30 23.51 -17.86
C GLY A 101 -31.71 23.36 -19.26
N LEU A 102 -31.02 24.38 -19.76
CA LEU A 102 -30.36 24.36 -21.05
C LEU A 102 -28.92 23.90 -21.00
N PRO A 103 -28.40 23.23 -22.04
CA PRO A 103 -27.00 22.83 -22.11
C PRO A 103 -26.07 24.05 -22.11
N PRO A 104 -24.81 23.89 -21.68
CA PRO A 104 -23.78 24.92 -21.81
C PRO A 104 -23.66 25.39 -23.26
N LYS A 105 -23.27 26.65 -23.44
CA LYS A 105 -23.10 27.25 -24.76
C LYS A 105 -21.71 27.84 -24.91
N GLN A 106 -21.14 27.72 -26.10
CA GLN A 106 -19.93 28.43 -26.50
C GLN A 106 -20.28 29.85 -26.92
N PHE A 107 -20.11 30.80 -25.99
CA PHE A 107 -20.38 32.19 -26.25
C PHE A 107 -19.33 32.79 -27.20
N HIS A 108 -19.81 33.51 -28.19
CA HIS A 108 -18.97 34.16 -29.19
C HIS A 108 -19.66 35.40 -29.77
N ILE A 109 -18.84 36.23 -30.39
CA ILE A 109 -19.30 37.34 -31.22
C ILE A 109 -18.93 37.00 -32.67
N THR A 110 -19.92 36.82 -33.54
CA THR A 110 -19.65 36.56 -34.96
C THR A 110 -19.21 37.85 -35.63
N LEU A 111 -18.10 37.80 -36.39
CA LEU A 111 -17.46 38.97 -37.02
C LEU A 111 -17.80 39.08 -38.51
N THR A 112 -18.28 38.01 -39.15
CA THR A 112 -18.56 37.94 -40.60
C THR A 112 -20.05 37.82 -40.88
N ASP A 113 -20.53 38.30 -42.08
CA ASP A 113 -21.92 38.18 -42.50
C ASP A 113 -22.38 36.73 -42.71
N HIS A 114 -21.43 35.82 -42.96
CA HIS A 114 -21.70 34.39 -43.05
C HIS A 114 -21.37 33.76 -41.68
N ASP A 115 -22.40 33.12 -41.11
CA ASP A 115 -22.29 32.36 -39.87
C ASP A 115 -22.74 30.90 -40.11
N ASP A 116 -21.95 29.97 -39.61
CA ASP A 116 -22.28 28.56 -39.65
C ASP A 116 -22.56 28.11 -38.19
N HIS A 117 -23.84 27.83 -37.91
CA HIS A 117 -24.28 27.52 -36.55
C HIS A 117 -23.94 26.12 -36.09
N ASP A 118 -23.54 25.22 -36.99
CA ASP A 118 -23.17 23.84 -36.70
C ASP A 118 -21.69 23.69 -36.33
N MET A 119 -20.91 24.80 -36.36
CA MET A 119 -19.50 24.78 -36.04
C MET A 119 -19.24 25.10 -34.60
N ASP A 120 -18.22 24.40 -34.04
CA ASP A 120 -17.68 24.72 -32.74
C ASP A 120 -17.05 26.13 -32.77
N LYS A 121 -17.35 26.95 -31.77
CA LYS A 121 -16.81 28.31 -31.61
C LYS A 121 -16.26 28.51 -30.21
N GLY A 122 -15.70 27.44 -29.66
CA GLY A 122 -15.09 27.40 -28.32
C GLY A 122 -13.59 27.66 -28.33
N LEU A 123 -12.97 27.37 -27.20
CA LEU A 123 -11.55 27.57 -26.95
C LEU A 123 -10.64 26.81 -27.93
N ASP A 124 -11.10 25.66 -28.43
CA ASP A 124 -10.33 24.78 -29.33
C ASP A 124 -10.21 25.36 -30.76
N THR A 125 -10.92 26.44 -31.04
CA THR A 125 -10.94 27.10 -32.36
C THR A 125 -10.22 28.42 -32.41
N LEU A 126 -9.50 28.78 -31.32
CA LEU A 126 -8.69 29.98 -31.28
C LEU A 126 -7.55 29.91 -32.30
N LEU A 127 -7.32 31.05 -32.95
CA LEU A 127 -6.14 31.22 -33.80
C LEU A 127 -4.85 31.18 -32.97
N PRO A 128 -3.74 30.78 -33.55
CA PRO A 128 -2.45 30.78 -32.85
C PRO A 128 -2.16 32.13 -32.19
N ASP A 129 -1.59 32.09 -30.99
CA ASP A 129 -1.16 33.27 -30.19
C ASP A 129 -2.31 34.20 -29.76
N GLN A 130 -3.57 33.78 -29.88
CA GLN A 130 -4.72 34.60 -29.47
C GLN A 130 -5.08 34.46 -28.00
N PHE A 131 -4.63 33.38 -27.34
CA PHE A 131 -4.85 33.24 -25.90
C PHE A 131 -3.98 34.24 -25.13
N PRO A 132 -4.49 34.96 -24.11
CA PRO A 132 -3.72 35.95 -23.35
C PRO A 132 -2.43 35.36 -22.77
N SER A 133 -1.30 35.98 -23.08
CA SER A 133 0.03 35.55 -22.58
C SER A 133 0.20 35.75 -21.07
N SER A 134 -0.54 36.69 -20.48
CA SER A 134 -0.59 36.97 -19.04
C SER A 134 -2.02 37.23 -18.60
N PRO A 135 -2.82 36.15 -18.42
CA PRO A 135 -4.22 36.29 -18.08
C PRO A 135 -4.41 36.82 -16.65
N SER A 136 -5.35 37.75 -16.48
CA SER A 136 -5.66 38.27 -15.14
C SER A 136 -6.29 37.20 -14.23
N PRO A 137 -6.14 37.29 -12.90
CA PRO A 137 -6.78 36.33 -11.98
C PRO A 137 -8.31 36.25 -12.14
N ASP A 138 -8.97 37.38 -12.42
CA ASP A 138 -10.42 37.38 -12.67
C ASP A 138 -10.78 36.64 -13.97
N PHE A 139 -10.00 36.80 -15.01
CA PHE A 139 -10.16 36.03 -16.24
C PHE A 139 -9.99 34.53 -15.98
N LEU A 140 -8.93 34.12 -15.26
CA LEU A 140 -8.68 32.71 -14.92
C LEU A 140 -9.83 32.10 -14.11
N ASP A 141 -10.38 32.85 -13.14
CA ASP A 141 -11.51 32.38 -12.33
C ASP A 141 -12.75 32.10 -13.20
N HIS A 142 -13.10 33.05 -14.07
CA HIS A 142 -14.25 32.90 -14.95
C HIS A 142 -14.04 31.83 -16.02
N LEU A 143 -12.83 31.66 -16.52
CA LEU A 143 -12.45 30.62 -17.47
C LEU A 143 -12.56 29.22 -16.81
N ALA A 144 -11.95 29.02 -15.64
CA ALA A 144 -12.00 27.79 -14.92
C ALA A 144 -13.46 27.38 -14.57
N PHE A 145 -14.26 28.35 -14.14
CA PHE A 145 -15.69 28.12 -13.87
C PHE A 145 -16.50 27.78 -15.11
N THR A 146 -16.25 28.44 -16.24
CA THR A 146 -16.91 28.16 -17.51
C THR A 146 -16.60 26.75 -17.99
N LEU A 147 -15.35 26.34 -17.96
CA LEU A 147 -14.90 24.98 -18.28
C LEU A 147 -15.52 23.94 -17.36
N TYR A 148 -15.61 24.23 -16.06
CA TYR A 148 -16.29 23.38 -15.11
C TYR A 148 -17.77 23.14 -15.47
N ILE A 149 -18.50 24.20 -15.83
CA ILE A 149 -19.90 24.09 -16.26
C ILE A 149 -20.03 23.30 -17.56
N GLN A 150 -19.07 23.42 -18.45
CA GLN A 150 -19.00 22.68 -19.72
C GLN A 150 -18.53 21.22 -19.54
N SER A 151 -18.30 20.77 -18.30
CA SER A 151 -17.79 19.45 -17.96
C SER A 151 -16.36 19.15 -18.47
N ARG A 152 -15.60 20.18 -18.82
CA ARG A 152 -14.17 20.11 -19.21
C ARG A 152 -13.30 20.19 -17.96
N TYR A 153 -13.46 19.22 -17.07
CA TYR A 153 -12.88 19.28 -15.70
C TYR A 153 -11.36 19.29 -15.68
N SER A 154 -10.70 18.53 -16.55
CA SER A 154 -9.22 18.48 -16.61
C SER A 154 -8.63 19.84 -16.98
N GLU A 155 -9.22 20.54 -17.94
CA GLU A 155 -8.78 21.87 -18.32
C GLU A 155 -9.12 22.92 -17.24
N ALA A 156 -10.29 22.77 -16.62
CA ALA A 156 -10.64 23.62 -15.48
C ALA A 156 -9.60 23.50 -14.35
N GLN A 157 -9.05 22.31 -14.11
CA GLN A 157 -7.98 22.12 -13.14
C GLN A 157 -6.72 22.89 -13.51
N VAL A 158 -6.28 22.86 -14.77
CA VAL A 158 -5.08 23.58 -15.24
C VAL A 158 -5.19 25.08 -14.95
N TYR A 159 -6.29 25.70 -15.32
CA TYR A 159 -6.48 27.13 -15.08
C TYR A 159 -6.75 27.47 -13.62
N SER A 160 -7.33 26.54 -12.85
CA SER A 160 -7.47 26.68 -11.40
C SER A 160 -6.12 26.66 -10.67
N VAL A 161 -5.18 25.81 -11.11
CA VAL A 161 -3.80 25.79 -10.62
C VAL A 161 -3.12 27.14 -10.90
N SER A 162 -3.24 27.64 -12.12
CA SER A 162 -2.69 28.96 -12.48
C SER A 162 -3.29 30.09 -11.62
N LEU A 163 -4.59 30.01 -11.33
CA LEU A 163 -5.28 30.98 -10.46
C LEU A 163 -4.83 30.88 -9.01
N ALA A 164 -4.65 29.66 -8.48
CA ALA A 164 -4.19 29.45 -7.12
C ALA A 164 -2.76 29.96 -6.91
N LEU A 165 -1.90 29.79 -7.91
CA LEU A 165 -0.53 30.33 -7.90
C LEU A 165 -0.51 31.86 -8.03
N ALA A 166 -1.41 32.43 -8.83
CA ALA A 166 -1.51 33.90 -8.98
C ALA A 166 -2.09 34.58 -7.73
N LEU A 167 -2.93 33.89 -6.95
CA LEU A 167 -3.58 34.39 -5.74
C LEU A 167 -3.48 33.38 -4.60
N PRO A 168 -2.29 33.14 -4.02
CA PRO A 168 -2.08 32.09 -3.02
C PRO A 168 -2.85 32.31 -1.71
N ASP A 169 -3.19 33.55 -1.40
CA ASP A 169 -3.94 33.93 -0.19
C ASP A 169 -5.46 33.98 -0.40
N SER A 170 -5.93 33.72 -1.62
CA SER A 170 -7.36 33.72 -1.94
C SER A 170 -7.92 32.31 -2.01
N HIS A 171 -9.14 32.12 -1.49
CA HIS A 171 -9.87 30.86 -1.59
C HIS A 171 -10.25 30.48 -3.04
N ARG A 172 -10.30 31.44 -3.97
CA ARG A 172 -10.90 31.30 -5.30
C ARG A 172 -10.24 30.18 -6.12
N GLY A 173 -8.94 30.22 -6.28
CA GLY A 173 -8.20 29.21 -7.05
C GLY A 173 -8.34 27.81 -6.46
N PHE A 174 -8.24 27.69 -5.15
CA PHE A 174 -8.40 26.42 -4.43
C PHE A 174 -9.82 25.89 -4.55
N LEU A 175 -10.85 26.75 -4.47
CA LEU A 175 -12.24 26.34 -4.62
C LEU A 175 -12.55 25.81 -6.04
N ARG A 176 -12.04 26.50 -7.08
CA ARG A 176 -12.17 26.04 -8.47
C ARG A 176 -11.46 24.71 -8.71
N LEU A 177 -10.25 24.57 -8.19
CA LEU A 177 -9.47 23.34 -8.26
C LEU A 177 -10.22 22.19 -7.56
N ALA A 178 -10.73 22.45 -6.37
CA ALA A 178 -11.50 21.49 -5.59
C ALA A 178 -12.77 21.01 -6.31
N ASP A 179 -13.56 21.94 -6.85
CA ASP A 179 -14.80 21.62 -7.58
C ASP A 179 -14.51 20.77 -8.83
N ALA A 180 -13.52 21.15 -9.61
CA ALA A 180 -13.11 20.43 -10.81
C ALA A 180 -12.54 19.04 -10.48
N ALA A 181 -11.69 18.94 -9.46
CA ALA A 181 -11.14 17.69 -8.96
C ALA A 181 -12.23 16.76 -8.43
N HIS A 182 -13.19 17.28 -7.68
CA HIS A 182 -14.34 16.53 -7.18
C HIS A 182 -15.16 15.90 -8.30
N LYS A 183 -15.42 16.66 -9.38
CA LYS A 183 -16.14 16.16 -10.56
C LYS A 183 -15.34 15.15 -11.38
N SER A 184 -14.04 15.22 -11.33
CA SER A 184 -13.13 14.23 -11.91
C SER A 184 -12.92 13.00 -11.03
N ALA A 185 -13.62 12.87 -9.91
CA ALA A 185 -13.43 11.84 -8.88
C ALA A 185 -12.02 11.85 -8.25
N LEU A 186 -11.31 12.98 -8.30
CA LEU A 186 -10.01 13.20 -7.65
C LEU A 186 -10.24 13.69 -6.22
N TYR A 187 -10.90 12.83 -5.39
CA TYR A 187 -11.45 13.23 -4.10
C TYR A 187 -10.41 13.70 -3.10
N LYS A 188 -9.20 13.17 -3.13
CA LYS A 188 -8.14 13.63 -2.23
C LYS A 188 -7.63 15.02 -2.60
N LEU A 189 -7.36 15.26 -3.86
CA LEU A 189 -7.01 16.59 -4.35
C LEU A 189 -8.14 17.58 -4.05
N ALA A 190 -9.39 17.17 -4.28
CA ALA A 190 -10.57 17.96 -3.96
C ALA A 190 -10.61 18.32 -2.47
N MET A 191 -10.44 17.34 -1.58
CA MET A 191 -10.47 17.54 -0.13
C MET A 191 -9.37 18.48 0.36
N LEU A 192 -8.14 18.30 -0.10
CA LEU A 192 -7.01 19.18 0.23
C LEU A 192 -7.26 20.62 -0.26
N SER A 193 -7.79 20.73 -1.47
CA SER A 193 -8.10 22.04 -2.06
C SER A 193 -9.29 22.72 -1.36
N TYR A 194 -10.34 21.98 -0.96
CA TYR A 194 -11.43 22.52 -0.14
C TYR A 194 -10.93 22.96 1.24
N ALA A 195 -10.01 22.24 1.87
CA ALA A 195 -9.42 22.67 3.14
C ALA A 195 -8.67 24.00 2.99
N CYS A 196 -7.85 24.13 1.94
CA CYS A 196 -7.18 25.38 1.62
C CYS A 196 -8.16 26.53 1.31
N ALA A 197 -9.26 26.23 0.63
CA ALA A 197 -10.32 27.21 0.36
C ALA A 197 -11.04 27.66 1.65
N PHE A 198 -11.35 26.71 2.56
CA PHE A 198 -11.94 27.01 3.87
C PHE A 198 -11.07 27.99 4.67
N GLU A 199 -9.77 27.71 4.75
CA GLU A 199 -8.84 28.51 5.56
C GLU A 199 -8.64 29.93 5.04
N ARG A 200 -8.84 30.14 3.72
CA ARG A 200 -8.66 31.44 3.06
C ARG A 200 -9.96 32.19 2.80
N ALA A 201 -11.10 31.57 3.04
CA ALA A 201 -12.40 32.20 2.83
C ALA A 201 -12.76 33.11 4.02
N GLU A 202 -13.23 34.32 3.70
CA GLU A 202 -13.86 35.22 4.66
C GLU A 202 -15.38 35.00 4.74
N ASP A 203 -16.00 34.58 3.61
CA ASP A 203 -17.45 34.34 3.51
C ASP A 203 -17.81 32.98 4.15
N GLU A 204 -18.68 33.03 5.17
CA GLU A 204 -19.18 31.85 5.89
C GLU A 204 -19.91 30.87 4.97
N LYS A 205 -20.51 31.31 3.86
CA LYS A 205 -21.16 30.43 2.88
C LYS A 205 -20.13 29.59 2.13
N VAL A 206 -18.98 30.17 1.82
CA VAL A 206 -17.88 29.45 1.18
C VAL A 206 -17.27 28.44 2.14
N LYS A 207 -17.08 28.81 3.42
CA LYS A 207 -16.60 27.90 4.46
C LYS A 207 -17.56 26.73 4.65
N GLN A 208 -18.86 27.00 4.79
CA GLN A 208 -19.86 25.95 4.93
C GLN A 208 -19.90 25.01 3.74
N TYR A 209 -19.85 25.57 2.52
CA TYR A 209 -19.77 24.77 1.31
C TYR A 209 -18.51 23.88 1.29
N ALA A 210 -17.35 24.43 1.60
CA ALA A 210 -16.10 23.68 1.66
C ALA A 210 -16.15 22.54 2.69
N LEU A 211 -16.72 22.78 3.88
CA LEU A 211 -16.92 21.76 4.92
C LEU A 211 -17.83 20.62 4.46
N GLU A 212 -18.96 20.95 3.80
CA GLU A 212 -19.86 19.93 3.26
C GLU A 212 -19.15 19.09 2.19
N LYS A 213 -18.37 19.73 1.34
CA LYS A 213 -17.63 19.04 0.28
C LYS A 213 -16.44 18.21 0.81
N ILE A 214 -15.76 18.64 1.84
CA ILE A 214 -14.76 17.83 2.55
C ILE A 214 -15.41 16.54 3.06
N ARG A 215 -16.62 16.61 3.65
CA ARG A 215 -17.37 15.45 4.10
C ARG A 215 -17.78 14.54 2.94
N ASP A 216 -18.30 15.13 1.87
CA ASP A 216 -18.65 14.38 0.67
C ASP A 216 -17.45 13.57 0.18
N CYS A 217 -16.29 14.20 0.06
CA CYS A 217 -15.05 13.55 -0.34
C CYS A 217 -14.66 12.41 0.62
N SER A 218 -14.78 12.60 1.92
CA SER A 218 -14.43 11.60 2.92
C SER A 218 -15.37 10.40 2.92
N ALA A 219 -16.60 10.58 2.47
CA ALA A 219 -17.61 9.52 2.41
C ALA A 219 -17.49 8.62 1.17
N TYR A 220 -16.73 9.02 0.16
CA TYR A 220 -16.57 8.21 -1.04
C TYR A 220 -15.80 6.93 -0.77
N THR A 221 -16.32 5.82 -1.28
CA THR A 221 -15.67 4.50 -1.20
C THR A 221 -14.64 4.28 -2.30
N GLU A 222 -14.57 5.17 -3.27
CA GLU A 222 -13.72 5.07 -4.46
C GLU A 222 -12.46 5.96 -4.37
N TRP A 223 -11.84 5.99 -3.21
CA TRP A 223 -10.63 6.80 -2.99
C TRP A 223 -9.40 6.26 -3.75
N GLY A 224 -9.31 4.95 -3.90
CA GLY A 224 -8.14 4.28 -4.46
C GLY A 224 -7.81 4.66 -5.91
N PRO A 225 -8.75 4.58 -6.85
CA PRO A 225 -8.50 4.93 -8.24
C PRO A 225 -8.04 6.37 -8.42
N VAL A 226 -8.51 7.23 -7.55
CA VAL A 226 -8.23 8.65 -7.54
C VAL A 226 -6.80 8.97 -7.16
N PHE A 227 -6.22 8.25 -6.21
CA PHE A 227 -4.82 8.41 -5.84
C PHE A 227 -3.85 7.96 -6.92
N GLN A 228 -4.30 7.06 -7.79
CA GLN A 228 -3.50 6.53 -8.89
C GLN A 228 -3.49 7.44 -10.12
N GLN A 229 -4.53 8.25 -10.30
CA GLN A 229 -4.70 9.08 -11.51
C GLN A 229 -4.06 10.46 -11.43
N PHE A 230 -3.87 10.99 -10.24
CA PHE A 230 -3.32 12.33 -10.05
C PHE A 230 -2.28 12.33 -8.93
N GLU A 231 -1.03 12.33 -9.34
CA GLU A 231 0.07 12.55 -8.39
C GLU A 231 0.17 14.05 -8.09
N ILE A 232 0.11 14.41 -6.81
CA ILE A 232 0.37 15.79 -6.36
C ILE A 232 1.78 16.24 -6.77
N SER A 233 2.70 15.29 -6.95
CA SER A 233 4.03 15.52 -7.53
C SER A 233 4.01 16.09 -8.95
N GLN A 234 2.90 16.01 -9.67
CA GLN A 234 2.73 16.64 -10.98
C GLN A 234 2.30 18.10 -10.89
N LEU A 235 1.92 18.57 -9.71
CA LEU A 235 1.64 19.98 -9.47
C LEU A 235 2.94 20.75 -9.21
N PRO A 236 2.96 22.06 -9.47
CA PRO A 236 4.08 22.92 -9.06
C PRO A 236 4.38 22.78 -7.56
N ASP A 237 5.66 22.76 -7.20
CA ASP A 237 6.11 22.53 -5.82
C ASP A 237 5.48 23.48 -4.80
N GLU A 238 5.31 24.73 -5.17
CA GLU A 238 4.70 25.78 -4.35
C GLU A 238 3.24 25.42 -4.00
N LEU A 239 2.46 24.98 -4.99
CA LEU A 239 1.08 24.58 -4.78
C LEU A 239 1.00 23.27 -4.01
N SER A 240 1.86 22.30 -4.32
CA SER A 240 1.95 21.03 -3.62
C SER A 240 2.25 21.23 -2.14
N SER A 241 3.19 22.09 -1.82
CA SER A 241 3.55 22.44 -0.44
C SER A 241 2.38 23.09 0.30
N THR A 242 1.63 23.94 -0.36
CA THR A 242 0.45 24.60 0.20
C THR A 242 -0.68 23.61 0.48
N LEU A 243 -0.99 22.72 -0.48
CA LEU A 243 -2.03 21.70 -0.35
C LEU A 243 -1.71 20.68 0.75
N LEU A 244 -0.44 20.41 1.00
CA LEU A 244 0.02 19.43 1.98
C LEU A 244 0.36 20.05 3.34
N SER A 245 0.18 21.36 3.50
CA SER A 245 0.35 22.02 4.80
C SER A 245 -0.67 21.44 5.82
N PRO A 246 -0.30 21.36 7.12
CA PRO A 246 -1.20 20.91 8.16
C PRO A 246 -2.48 21.76 8.18
N TRP A 247 -3.62 21.14 8.36
CA TRP A 247 -4.88 21.85 8.56
C TRP A 247 -4.86 22.62 9.88
N SER A 248 -5.47 23.79 9.89
CA SER A 248 -5.58 24.62 11.09
C SER A 248 -6.35 23.92 12.21
N ASP A 249 -6.05 24.30 13.45
CA ASP A 249 -6.78 23.79 14.61
C ASP A 249 -8.27 24.12 14.53
N ALA A 250 -8.62 25.29 13.97
CA ALA A 250 -10.01 25.67 13.76
C ALA A 250 -10.75 24.70 12.84
N LEU A 251 -10.16 24.34 11.69
CA LEU A 251 -10.75 23.38 10.77
C LEU A 251 -10.86 22.00 11.43
N ARG A 252 -9.81 21.53 12.11
CA ARG A 252 -9.80 20.24 12.79
C ARG A 252 -10.86 20.17 13.89
N THR A 253 -11.00 21.22 14.71
CA THR A 253 -12.00 21.30 15.78
C THR A 253 -13.42 21.23 15.22
N ILE A 254 -13.74 22.06 14.20
CA ILE A 254 -15.07 22.04 13.57
C ILE A 254 -15.39 20.66 12.99
N LEU A 255 -14.41 20.00 12.37
CA LEU A 255 -14.63 18.67 11.81
C LEU A 255 -14.79 17.59 12.88
N SER A 256 -14.14 17.73 14.04
CA SER A 256 -14.27 16.80 15.18
C SER A 256 -15.57 16.99 15.97
N GLU A 257 -16.05 18.22 16.13
CA GLU A 257 -17.31 18.54 16.81
C GLU A 257 -18.53 18.09 16.00
N MET A 258 -18.38 17.94 14.69
CA MET A 258 -19.45 17.46 13.83
C MET A 258 -19.57 15.94 13.93
N SER A 259 -20.21 15.47 14.97
CA SER A 259 -20.37 14.08 15.44
C SER A 259 -20.83 13.04 14.41
N THR A 260 -21.02 13.41 13.15
CA THR A 260 -21.50 12.54 12.08
C THR A 260 -20.41 12.05 11.12
N THR A 261 -19.17 12.54 11.24
CA THR A 261 -18.09 12.14 10.33
C THR A 261 -16.72 12.08 11.01
N PRO A 262 -16.47 11.05 11.82
CA PRO A 262 -15.15 10.77 12.40
C PRO A 262 -14.05 10.53 11.37
N THR A 263 -14.42 10.39 10.11
CA THR A 263 -13.54 10.23 8.95
C THR A 263 -12.58 11.40 8.70
N LEU A 264 -12.74 12.51 9.42
CA LEU A 264 -12.01 13.75 9.13
C LEU A 264 -10.89 14.08 10.11
N CYS A 265 -10.65 13.25 11.11
CA CYS A 265 -9.43 13.31 11.91
C CYS A 265 -8.22 12.86 11.09
N ILE A 266 -7.85 13.64 10.10
CA ILE A 266 -6.58 13.47 9.37
C ILE A 266 -5.50 14.05 10.27
N GLU A 267 -4.88 13.18 11.05
CA GLU A 267 -3.98 13.59 12.12
C GLU A 267 -2.64 14.14 11.63
N SER A 268 -2.14 13.74 10.49
CA SER A 268 -0.83 14.22 10.06
C SER A 268 -0.63 14.29 8.56
N ARG A 269 0.20 15.26 8.16
CA ARG A 269 0.76 15.38 6.83
C ARG A 269 1.40 14.08 6.35
N GLU A 270 2.10 13.36 7.24
CA GLU A 270 2.77 12.11 6.91
C GLU A 270 1.80 11.00 6.52
N ALA A 271 0.64 10.88 7.18
CA ALA A 271 -0.37 9.90 6.83
C ALA A 271 -0.94 10.16 5.43
N ILE A 272 -1.18 11.44 5.09
CA ILE A 272 -1.62 11.85 3.75
C ILE A 272 -0.52 11.57 2.73
N MET A 273 0.73 11.96 3.00
CA MET A 273 1.88 11.76 2.13
C MET A 273 2.19 10.29 1.91
N SER A 274 2.13 9.48 2.96
CA SER A 274 2.33 8.04 2.86
C SER A 274 1.33 7.41 1.89
N SER A 275 0.05 7.75 1.97
CA SER A 275 -0.96 7.20 1.07
C SER A 275 -0.86 7.72 -0.37
N ILE A 276 -0.30 8.92 -0.59
CA ILE A 276 -0.02 9.45 -1.93
C ILE A 276 1.16 8.72 -2.57
N ARG A 277 2.22 8.47 -1.80
CA ARG A 277 3.44 7.80 -2.30
C ARG A 277 3.23 6.33 -2.62
N THR A 278 2.26 5.66 -1.99
CA THR A 278 1.94 4.26 -2.24
C THR A 278 1.08 4.04 -3.48
N GLY A 279 0.59 5.10 -4.10
CA GLY A 279 -0.15 5.06 -5.36
C GLY A 279 0.76 4.82 -6.55
N SER A 280 1.24 3.61 -6.74
CA SER A 280 1.89 3.19 -7.99
C SER A 280 0.86 3.25 -9.12
N ALA A 281 0.96 4.29 -9.91
CA ALA A 281 0.04 4.55 -11.00
C ALA A 281 0.30 3.65 -12.19
N SER A 282 -0.69 2.85 -12.61
CA SER A 282 -0.77 2.52 -14.03
C SER A 282 -2.12 2.08 -14.56
N LYS A 283 -3.08 1.70 -13.73
CA LYS A 283 -4.42 1.35 -14.24
C LYS A 283 -5.52 1.80 -13.28
N PHE A 284 -6.55 2.42 -13.84
CA PHE A 284 -7.80 2.69 -13.13
C PHE A 284 -8.39 1.37 -12.61
N CYS A 285 -8.45 1.19 -11.30
CA CYS A 285 -9.08 0.06 -10.66
C CYS A 285 -10.27 0.56 -9.84
N ARG A 286 -11.42 -0.07 -10.04
CA ARG A 286 -12.60 0.22 -9.23
C ARG A 286 -12.37 -0.28 -7.81
N MET A 287 -12.67 0.56 -6.80
CA MET A 287 -12.59 0.18 -5.40
C MET A 287 -13.42 -1.08 -5.10
N PRO A 288 -12.93 -1.95 -4.19
CA PRO A 288 -13.69 -3.09 -3.73
C PRO A 288 -15.05 -2.68 -3.17
N ARG A 289 -16.03 -3.55 -3.34
CA ARG A 289 -17.41 -3.27 -2.98
C ARG A 289 -17.56 -2.90 -1.50
N PHE A 290 -18.22 -1.77 -1.24
CA PHE A 290 -18.49 -1.25 0.10
C PHE A 290 -17.24 -0.89 0.92
N PHE A 291 -16.11 -0.61 0.29
CA PHE A 291 -14.96 -0.06 0.98
C PHE A 291 -15.29 1.34 1.54
N ARG A 292 -14.90 1.58 2.77
CA ARG A 292 -15.02 2.91 3.41
C ARG A 292 -13.97 3.06 4.51
N TRP A 293 -13.29 4.18 4.53
CA TRP A 293 -12.49 4.57 5.68
C TRP A 293 -13.41 4.89 6.87
N MET A 294 -13.15 4.29 8.01
CA MET A 294 -13.70 4.69 9.30
C MET A 294 -12.85 5.82 9.89
N ILE A 295 -11.54 5.62 9.92
CA ILE A 295 -10.54 6.64 10.22
C ILE A 295 -9.61 6.69 9.01
N PRO A 296 -9.53 7.83 8.28
CA PRO A 296 -8.77 7.96 7.06
C PRO A 296 -7.32 7.48 7.24
N PHE A 297 -6.87 6.65 6.32
CA PHE A 297 -5.51 6.08 6.25
C PHE A 297 -5.08 5.29 7.50
N ARG A 298 -6.03 4.87 8.34
CA ARG A 298 -5.78 4.11 9.55
C ARG A 298 -6.67 2.88 9.68
N ILE A 299 -7.99 3.05 9.66
CA ILE A 299 -8.95 1.95 9.79
C ILE A 299 -9.97 2.04 8.66
N ALA A 300 -10.09 0.98 7.88
CA ALA A 300 -11.09 0.84 6.83
C ALA A 300 -12.03 -0.33 7.09
N LEU A 301 -13.24 -0.22 6.56
CA LEU A 301 -14.27 -1.27 6.59
C LEU A 301 -14.68 -1.63 5.17
N MET A 302 -14.92 -2.92 4.88
CA MET A 302 -15.51 -3.35 3.61
C MET A 302 -16.25 -4.69 3.73
N SER A 303 -16.90 -5.11 2.67
CA SER A 303 -17.35 -6.50 2.49
C SER A 303 -16.18 -7.42 2.17
N THR A 304 -16.41 -8.74 2.16
CA THR A 304 -15.37 -9.71 1.81
C THR A 304 -14.68 -9.36 0.48
N PRO A 305 -13.34 -9.30 0.43
CA PRO A 305 -12.59 -9.28 -0.82
C PRO A 305 -12.95 -10.49 -1.70
N ARG A 306 -13.07 -10.29 -3.02
CA ARG A 306 -13.59 -11.33 -3.92
C ARG A 306 -12.50 -12.07 -4.69
N ASN A 307 -11.36 -11.46 -4.86
CA ASN A 307 -10.27 -11.99 -5.66
C ASN A 307 -8.93 -11.35 -5.26
N GLU A 308 -7.86 -11.88 -5.82
CA GLU A 308 -6.51 -11.37 -5.60
C GLU A 308 -6.34 -9.90 -6.03
N GLY A 309 -7.08 -9.46 -7.04
CA GLY A 309 -7.07 -8.06 -7.51
C GLY A 309 -7.55 -7.08 -6.44
N ASP A 310 -8.55 -7.46 -5.63
CA ASP A 310 -8.98 -6.64 -4.49
C ASP A 310 -7.84 -6.49 -3.47
N ILE A 311 -7.09 -7.55 -3.17
CA ILE A 311 -5.94 -7.48 -2.25
C ILE A 311 -4.81 -6.64 -2.85
N ALA A 312 -4.54 -6.76 -4.15
CA ALA A 312 -3.55 -5.93 -4.82
C ALA A 312 -3.93 -4.43 -4.77
N LEU A 313 -5.20 -4.13 -4.95
CA LEU A 313 -5.71 -2.76 -4.83
C LEU A 313 -5.61 -2.23 -3.39
N LEU A 314 -5.98 -3.03 -2.39
CA LEU A 314 -5.81 -2.68 -0.98
C LEU A 314 -4.34 -2.41 -0.64
N SER A 315 -3.43 -3.21 -1.17
CA SER A 315 -1.99 -2.99 -1.04
C SER A 315 -1.57 -1.65 -1.66
N SER A 316 -2.09 -1.31 -2.83
CA SER A 316 -1.80 -0.02 -3.48
C SER A 316 -2.35 1.20 -2.73
N LEU A 317 -3.40 1.00 -1.91
CA LEU A 317 -3.91 2.00 -0.97
C LEU A 317 -3.08 2.15 0.31
N GLY A 318 -2.02 1.36 0.44
CA GLY A 318 -1.19 1.32 1.62
C GLY A 318 -1.74 0.47 2.78
N ILE A 319 -2.84 -0.28 2.58
CA ILE A 319 -3.33 -1.22 3.60
C ILE A 319 -2.23 -2.26 3.87
N ARG A 320 -1.87 -2.40 5.14
CA ARG A 320 -0.85 -3.34 5.59
C ARG A 320 -1.44 -4.61 6.18
N THR A 321 -2.61 -4.49 6.80
CA THR A 321 -3.26 -5.61 7.47
C THR A 321 -4.70 -5.73 7.03
N VAL A 322 -5.13 -6.94 6.72
CA VAL A 322 -6.52 -7.31 6.48
C VAL A 322 -6.99 -8.19 7.63
N LEU A 323 -7.95 -7.73 8.41
CA LEU A 323 -8.58 -8.49 9.47
C LEU A 323 -9.83 -9.19 8.93
N THR A 324 -9.75 -10.51 8.79
CA THR A 324 -10.80 -11.36 8.24
C THR A 324 -11.66 -11.93 9.35
N LEU A 325 -12.94 -11.51 9.42
CA LEU A 325 -13.90 -11.95 10.43
C LEU A 325 -14.86 -13.04 9.92
N THR A 326 -14.78 -13.44 8.66
CA THR A 326 -15.65 -14.46 8.08
C THR A 326 -15.21 -15.86 8.50
N GLU A 327 -16.03 -16.56 9.32
CA GLU A 327 -15.79 -17.95 9.65
C GLU A 327 -16.07 -18.87 8.44
N GLU A 328 -17.05 -18.49 7.62
CA GLU A 328 -17.57 -19.27 6.50
C GLU A 328 -16.59 -19.37 5.34
N GLU A 329 -15.85 -18.29 5.08
CA GLU A 329 -14.96 -18.15 3.92
C GLU A 329 -13.67 -17.45 4.32
N PRO A 330 -12.65 -18.18 4.80
CA PRO A 330 -11.32 -17.60 5.01
C PRO A 330 -10.72 -17.18 3.67
N LEU A 331 -10.00 -16.05 3.66
CA LEU A 331 -9.34 -15.59 2.43
C LEU A 331 -8.17 -16.52 2.07
N PRO A 332 -8.00 -16.88 0.78
CA PRO A 332 -6.89 -17.70 0.33
C PRO A 332 -5.53 -17.07 0.64
N ALA A 333 -4.63 -17.80 1.28
CA ALA A 333 -3.28 -17.33 1.59
C ALA A 333 -2.48 -16.91 0.34
N THR A 334 -2.79 -17.53 -0.80
CA THR A 334 -2.15 -17.20 -2.09
C THR A 334 -2.39 -15.76 -2.54
N TRP A 335 -3.50 -15.14 -2.15
CA TRP A 335 -3.79 -13.75 -2.51
C TRP A 335 -2.86 -12.74 -1.85
N PHE A 336 -2.25 -13.13 -0.72
CA PHE A 336 -1.32 -12.31 0.06
C PHE A 336 0.15 -12.61 -0.27
N ALA A 337 0.40 -13.70 -0.99
CA ALA A 337 1.75 -14.08 -1.38
C ALA A 337 2.41 -12.94 -2.16
N ASN A 338 3.65 -12.59 -1.78
CA ASN A 338 4.44 -11.55 -2.43
C ASN A 338 3.86 -10.12 -2.37
N LYS A 339 2.98 -9.85 -1.42
CA LYS A 339 2.44 -8.51 -1.16
C LYS A 339 2.81 -8.06 0.26
N PRO A 340 3.04 -6.77 0.49
CA PRO A 340 3.31 -6.23 1.83
C PRO A 340 2.01 -6.09 2.65
N VAL A 341 1.10 -7.04 2.52
CA VAL A 341 -0.19 -7.08 3.21
C VAL A 341 -0.30 -8.42 3.94
N ILE A 342 -0.55 -8.37 5.23
CA ILE A 342 -0.79 -9.57 6.04
C ILE A 342 -2.28 -9.80 6.24
N ASN A 343 -2.69 -11.06 6.30
CA ASN A 343 -4.06 -11.44 6.67
C ASN A 343 -4.08 -11.97 8.10
N ILE A 344 -4.90 -11.36 8.95
CA ILE A 344 -5.18 -11.86 10.30
C ILE A 344 -6.57 -12.48 10.28
N PHE A 345 -6.62 -13.81 10.38
CA PHE A 345 -7.88 -14.53 10.41
C PHE A 345 -8.42 -14.64 11.85
N LEU A 346 -9.58 -14.04 12.08
CA LEU A 346 -10.22 -14.00 13.40
C LEU A 346 -11.72 -14.35 13.24
N PRO A 347 -12.04 -15.65 13.07
CA PRO A 347 -13.39 -16.08 12.71
C PRO A 347 -14.41 -15.73 13.77
N VAL A 348 -15.48 -15.07 13.34
CA VAL A 348 -16.64 -14.71 14.13
C VAL A 348 -17.88 -15.32 13.44
N PRO A 349 -18.73 -16.10 14.14
CA PRO A 349 -19.94 -16.65 13.56
C PRO A 349 -20.85 -15.55 12.98
N ASN A 350 -21.52 -15.88 11.88
CA ASN A 350 -22.38 -14.89 11.23
C ASN A 350 -23.51 -14.45 12.16
N TYR A 351 -23.84 -13.15 12.15
CA TYR A 351 -24.80 -12.49 13.04
C TYR A 351 -24.41 -12.45 14.53
N TYR A 352 -23.29 -13.04 14.93
CA TYR A 352 -22.80 -12.97 16.31
C TYR A 352 -21.73 -11.88 16.46
N PRO A 353 -21.52 -11.42 17.70
CA PRO A 353 -20.40 -10.55 18.01
C PRO A 353 -19.08 -11.34 18.13
N PRO A 354 -17.91 -10.67 18.10
CA PRO A 354 -16.65 -11.28 18.51
C PRO A 354 -16.70 -11.66 20.01
N SER A 355 -15.71 -12.43 20.47
CA SER A 355 -15.51 -12.62 21.92
C SER A 355 -14.68 -11.46 22.50
N ILE A 356 -14.61 -11.36 23.83
CA ILE A 356 -13.77 -10.36 24.52
C ILE A 356 -12.30 -10.58 24.12
N GLU A 357 -11.86 -11.82 24.10
CA GLU A 357 -10.50 -12.19 23.74
C GLU A 357 -10.18 -11.84 22.26
N GLN A 358 -11.15 -11.98 21.36
CA GLN A 358 -11.01 -11.52 19.98
C GLN A 358 -10.88 -9.99 19.89
N MET A 359 -11.64 -9.26 20.67
CA MET A 359 -11.48 -7.81 20.75
C MET A 359 -10.12 -7.40 21.33
N ASP A 360 -9.62 -8.12 22.33
CA ASP A 360 -8.28 -7.89 22.87
C ASP A 360 -7.19 -8.07 21.80
N ILE A 361 -7.34 -9.06 20.91
CA ILE A 361 -6.47 -9.25 19.73
C ILE A 361 -6.59 -8.05 18.77
N VAL A 362 -7.81 -7.64 18.46
CA VAL A 362 -8.04 -6.48 17.57
C VAL A 362 -7.38 -5.23 18.12
N MET A 363 -7.58 -4.93 19.40
CA MET A 363 -7.00 -3.75 20.04
C MET A 363 -5.47 -3.77 20.01
N ARG A 364 -4.84 -4.91 20.30
CA ARG A 364 -3.38 -5.07 20.19
C ARG A 364 -2.89 -4.93 18.76
N THR A 365 -3.60 -5.51 17.79
CA THR A 365 -3.25 -5.38 16.38
C THR A 365 -3.26 -3.93 15.91
N ILE A 366 -4.28 -3.16 16.32
CA ILE A 366 -4.41 -1.74 15.94
C ILE A 366 -3.44 -0.84 16.73
N SER A 367 -3.01 -1.25 17.94
CA SER A 367 -2.03 -0.50 18.71
C SER A 367 -0.62 -0.54 18.11
N ASP A 368 -0.32 -1.54 17.32
CA ASP A 368 0.96 -1.68 16.62
C ASP A 368 0.89 -0.93 15.27
N GLU A 369 1.66 0.15 15.16
CA GLU A 369 1.69 1.00 13.95
C GLU A 369 2.20 0.26 12.71
N SER A 370 2.95 -0.82 12.87
CA SER A 370 3.40 -1.63 11.73
C SER A 370 2.24 -2.32 11.01
N ASN A 371 1.10 -2.53 11.68
CA ASN A 371 -0.12 -3.11 11.12
C ASN A 371 -1.03 -2.09 10.44
N LEU A 372 -0.76 -0.81 10.57
CA LEU A 372 -1.62 0.25 10.04
C LEU A 372 -1.16 0.74 8.66
N PRO A 373 -2.06 1.12 7.77
CA PRO A 373 -3.53 1.07 7.86
C PRO A 373 -4.09 -0.35 7.85
N ILE A 374 -5.14 -0.60 8.63
CA ILE A 374 -5.83 -1.89 8.72
C ILE A 374 -7.19 -1.84 8.05
N LEU A 375 -7.53 -2.91 7.34
CA LEU A 375 -8.87 -3.17 6.83
C LEU A 375 -9.57 -4.22 7.68
N ILE A 376 -10.77 -3.93 8.15
CA ILE A 376 -11.63 -4.89 8.87
C ILE A 376 -12.77 -5.28 7.95
N HIS A 377 -12.93 -6.57 7.67
CA HIS A 377 -14.01 -7.05 6.83
C HIS A 377 -14.79 -8.23 7.42
N CYS A 378 -16.03 -8.35 6.95
CA CYS A 378 -16.86 -9.54 7.13
C CYS A 378 -17.68 -9.76 5.85
N GLY A 379 -18.67 -10.63 5.81
CA GLY A 379 -19.48 -10.88 4.61
C GLY A 379 -19.99 -9.59 3.94
N GLY A 380 -20.86 -8.84 4.62
CA GLY A 380 -21.41 -7.55 4.16
C GLY A 380 -20.60 -6.33 4.59
N GLY A 381 -19.65 -6.47 5.49
CA GLY A 381 -18.90 -5.37 6.11
C GLY A 381 -19.75 -4.49 7.02
N LYS A 382 -20.85 -5.01 7.58
CA LYS A 382 -21.82 -4.26 8.39
C LYS A 382 -21.95 -4.82 9.81
N GLY A 383 -22.33 -6.09 9.98
CA GLY A 383 -22.60 -6.69 11.29
C GLY A 383 -21.33 -6.86 12.11
N ARG A 384 -20.57 -7.92 11.85
CA ARG A 384 -19.33 -8.27 12.59
C ARG A 384 -18.28 -7.15 12.52
N ALA A 385 -17.98 -6.63 11.32
CA ALA A 385 -17.03 -5.55 11.14
C ALA A 385 -17.49 -4.25 11.80
N GLY A 386 -18.78 -3.93 11.71
CA GLY A 386 -19.36 -2.76 12.39
C GLY A 386 -19.33 -2.88 13.92
N THR A 387 -19.51 -4.11 14.45
CA THR A 387 -19.40 -4.36 15.90
C THR A 387 -17.96 -4.14 16.38
N VAL A 388 -16.97 -4.67 15.67
CA VAL A 388 -15.55 -4.47 15.98
C VAL A 388 -15.20 -2.98 15.91
N ALA A 389 -15.66 -2.29 14.88
CA ALA A 389 -15.46 -0.85 14.72
C ALA A 389 -16.08 -0.04 15.88
N ALA A 390 -17.31 -0.39 16.29
CA ALA A 390 -17.96 0.27 17.44
C ALA A 390 -17.22 -0.01 18.75
N CYS A 391 -16.73 -1.22 18.96
CA CYS A 391 -15.92 -1.54 20.14
C CYS A 391 -14.61 -0.74 20.17
N TYR A 392 -13.97 -0.52 19.01
CA TYR A 392 -12.81 0.36 18.91
C TYR A 392 -13.17 1.80 19.31
N VAL A 393 -14.27 2.32 18.77
CA VAL A 393 -14.76 3.67 19.07
C VAL A 393 -15.14 3.83 20.54
N VAL A 394 -15.75 2.81 21.16
CA VAL A 394 -15.96 2.78 22.61
C VAL A 394 -14.65 2.93 23.36
N ALA A 395 -13.64 2.16 22.97
CA ALA A 395 -12.37 2.13 23.69
C ALA A 395 -11.56 3.42 23.51
N CYS A 396 -11.42 3.90 22.28
CA CYS A 396 -10.43 4.92 21.91
C CYS A 396 -11.03 6.16 21.22
N GLY A 397 -12.36 6.22 21.02
CA GLY A 397 -12.93 7.24 20.14
C GLY A 397 -12.32 7.14 18.74
N PHE A 398 -11.67 8.21 18.31
CA PHE A 398 -10.90 8.26 17.04
C PHE A 398 -9.41 8.34 17.27
N ASP A 399 -8.97 8.33 18.51
CA ASP A 399 -7.59 8.39 18.91
C ASP A 399 -6.90 7.02 18.82
N ARG A 400 -5.62 7.00 19.13
CA ARG A 400 -4.81 5.78 19.13
C ARG A 400 -5.00 5.05 20.46
N PRO A 401 -5.02 3.71 20.45
CA PRO A 401 -5.01 2.96 21.69
C PRO A 401 -3.82 3.34 22.56
N SER A 402 -4.08 3.64 23.84
CA SER A 402 -3.03 3.96 24.81
C SER A 402 -2.98 2.94 25.93
N TYR A 403 -1.80 2.45 26.27
CA TYR A 403 -1.61 1.55 27.43
C TYR A 403 -1.89 2.24 28.78
N LYS A 404 -2.00 3.57 28.79
CA LYS A 404 -2.32 4.33 30.00
C LYS A 404 -3.82 4.56 30.17
N GLN A 405 -4.61 4.16 29.19
CA GLN A 405 -6.04 4.40 29.20
C GLN A 405 -6.75 3.39 30.10
N ASP A 406 -7.45 3.89 31.10
CA ASP A 406 -8.10 3.13 32.17
C ASP A 406 -9.64 3.11 32.07
N HIS A 407 -10.22 3.84 31.12
CA HIS A 407 -11.65 3.93 30.92
C HIS A 407 -12.00 4.02 29.41
N PRO A 408 -13.24 3.70 29.00
CA PRO A 408 -13.70 3.91 27.66
C PRO A 408 -13.90 5.38 27.35
N GLU A 409 -13.55 5.83 26.14
CA GLU A 409 -13.74 7.20 25.66
C GLU A 409 -15.21 7.54 25.40
N LEU A 410 -15.98 6.59 24.88
CA LEU A 410 -17.37 6.78 24.51
C LEU A 410 -18.25 5.69 25.10
N SER A 411 -19.51 6.02 25.32
CA SER A 411 -20.52 5.03 25.69
C SER A 411 -20.89 4.13 24.49
N ALA A 412 -21.40 2.94 24.76
CA ALA A 412 -21.84 2.03 23.73
C ALA A 412 -22.93 2.61 22.79
N PRO A 413 -23.98 3.31 23.29
CA PRO A 413 -24.98 3.95 22.43
C PRO A 413 -24.38 5.02 21.49
N GLU A 414 -23.45 5.83 21.98
CA GLU A 414 -22.77 6.85 21.18
C GLU A 414 -21.95 6.20 20.06
N ALA A 415 -21.14 5.20 20.39
CA ALA A 415 -20.33 4.48 19.41
C ALA A 415 -21.20 3.78 18.35
N ILE A 416 -22.31 3.18 18.74
CA ILE A 416 -23.27 2.57 17.81
C ILE A 416 -23.85 3.62 16.85
N SER A 417 -24.26 4.77 17.40
CA SER A 417 -24.80 5.88 16.59
C SER A 417 -23.78 6.38 15.57
N ILE A 418 -22.53 6.56 16.00
CA ILE A 418 -21.41 6.99 15.15
C ILE A 418 -21.18 6.00 14.02
N ILE A 419 -21.04 4.72 14.32
CA ILE A 419 -20.77 3.70 13.28
C ILE A 419 -21.94 3.56 12.31
N ARG A 420 -23.17 3.67 12.76
CA ARG A 420 -24.35 3.70 11.89
C ARG A 420 -24.41 4.97 11.04
N GLY A 421 -23.90 6.11 11.54
CA GLY A 421 -23.73 7.33 10.75
C GLY A 421 -22.71 7.17 9.63
N ILE A 422 -21.55 6.58 9.94
CA ILE A 422 -20.51 6.32 8.94
C ILE A 422 -20.97 5.29 7.91
N ARG A 423 -21.61 4.20 8.37
CA ARG A 423 -22.01 3.07 7.56
C ARG A 423 -23.43 2.62 7.94
N PRO A 424 -24.47 3.16 7.27
CA PRO A 424 -25.85 2.82 7.56
C PRO A 424 -26.13 1.31 7.49
N GLY A 425 -26.87 0.81 8.46
CA GLY A 425 -27.18 -0.61 8.60
C GLY A 425 -26.06 -1.45 9.24
N SER A 426 -25.06 -0.82 9.85
CA SER A 426 -24.08 -1.52 10.67
C SER A 426 -24.66 -1.96 12.01
N ILE A 427 -24.07 -3.01 12.59
CA ILE A 427 -24.49 -3.64 13.86
C ILE A 427 -25.91 -4.19 13.71
N GLU A 428 -25.98 -5.38 13.12
CA GLU A 428 -27.21 -5.92 12.55
C GLU A 428 -28.12 -6.62 13.59
N THR A 429 -27.57 -7.01 14.75
CA THR A 429 -28.31 -7.81 15.72
C THR A 429 -28.22 -7.23 17.13
N GLN A 430 -29.24 -7.56 17.94
CA GLN A 430 -29.23 -7.19 19.37
C GLN A 430 -28.07 -7.81 20.14
N HIS A 431 -27.62 -9.03 19.73
CA HIS A 431 -26.44 -9.67 20.33
C HIS A 431 -25.17 -8.84 20.12
N GLN A 432 -25.03 -8.23 18.93
CA GLN A 432 -23.93 -7.35 18.61
C GLN A 432 -23.99 -6.05 19.44
N GLU A 433 -25.18 -5.45 19.58
CA GLU A 433 -25.36 -4.26 20.42
C GLU A 433 -25.06 -4.54 21.90
N ALA A 434 -25.59 -5.65 22.42
CA ALA A 434 -25.34 -6.09 23.79
C ALA A 434 -23.85 -6.34 24.05
N PHE A 435 -23.13 -6.84 23.05
CA PHE A 435 -21.71 -7.07 23.17
C PHE A 435 -20.91 -5.77 23.26
N ILE A 436 -21.28 -4.73 22.52
CA ILE A 436 -20.62 -3.43 22.59
C ILE A 436 -20.75 -2.85 24.02
N SER A 437 -21.94 -2.99 24.62
CA SER A 437 -22.15 -2.61 26.02
C SER A 437 -21.34 -3.46 27.00
N LYS A 438 -21.22 -4.76 26.74
CA LYS A 438 -20.38 -5.68 27.52
C LYS A 438 -18.91 -5.29 27.40
N TRP A 439 -18.43 -4.93 26.22
CA TRP A 439 -17.06 -4.48 25.99
C TRP A 439 -16.75 -3.21 26.79
N CYS A 440 -17.62 -2.21 26.69
CA CYS A 440 -17.53 -0.99 27.51
C CYS A 440 -17.40 -1.32 29.00
N SER A 441 -18.28 -2.18 29.52
CA SER A 441 -18.24 -2.63 30.91
C SER A 441 -16.99 -3.43 31.27
N THR A 442 -16.40 -4.12 30.30
CA THR A 442 -15.17 -4.89 30.50
C THR A 442 -13.99 -3.96 30.71
N ILE A 443 -13.89 -2.88 29.91
CA ILE A 443 -12.84 -1.85 30.07
C ILE A 443 -12.93 -1.20 31.46
N TRP A 444 -14.13 -0.79 31.87
CA TRP A 444 -14.36 -0.23 33.19
C TRP A 444 -13.94 -1.16 34.34
N LYS A 445 -14.26 -2.46 34.21
CA LYS A 445 -13.88 -3.45 35.22
C LYS A 445 -12.41 -3.73 35.30
N ARG A 446 -11.74 -3.70 34.15
CA ARG A 446 -10.29 -3.92 34.03
C ARG A 446 -9.48 -2.69 34.41
N GLN A 447 -10.08 -1.50 34.31
CA GLN A 447 -9.37 -0.22 34.35
C GLN A 447 -8.22 -0.22 33.33
N SER A 448 -8.45 -0.84 32.17
CA SER A 448 -7.51 -0.89 31.06
C SER A 448 -8.21 -1.37 29.79
N ILE A 449 -7.80 -0.82 28.64
CA ILE A 449 -8.25 -1.33 27.33
C ILE A 449 -7.53 -2.63 26.93
N PHE A 450 -6.41 -2.94 27.58
CA PHE A 450 -5.66 -4.17 27.36
C PHE A 450 -5.70 -5.07 28.59
N PRO A 451 -5.86 -6.40 28.40
CA PRO A 451 -5.72 -7.33 29.52
C PRO A 451 -4.27 -7.47 29.95
N ASP A 452 -4.07 -7.72 31.22
CA ASP A 452 -2.76 -8.18 31.73
C ASP A 452 -2.41 -9.53 31.11
N LEU A 453 -1.18 -9.70 30.70
CA LEU A 453 -0.67 -10.96 30.19
C LEU A 453 0.32 -11.57 31.18
N PRO A 454 0.27 -12.89 31.41
CA PRO A 454 1.31 -13.59 32.15
C PRO A 454 2.67 -13.37 31.51
N SER A 455 3.69 -13.19 32.33
CA SER A 455 5.06 -13.06 31.85
C SER A 455 5.59 -14.38 31.28
N GLU A 456 6.42 -14.25 30.24
CA GLU A 456 7.13 -15.41 29.69
C GLU A 456 8.14 -15.95 30.72
N PRO A 457 8.31 -17.30 30.80
CA PRO A 457 9.32 -17.88 31.66
C PRO A 457 10.73 -17.41 31.25
N PRO A 458 11.61 -17.20 32.24
CA PRO A 458 13.01 -16.85 31.95
C PRO A 458 13.68 -17.98 31.14
N PRO A 459 14.72 -17.67 30.35
CA PRO A 459 15.49 -18.68 29.65
C PRO A 459 16.02 -19.74 30.62
N CYS A 460 15.78 -21.01 30.30
CA CYS A 460 16.30 -22.15 31.04
C CYS A 460 16.88 -23.16 30.04
N PRO A 461 17.85 -23.97 30.48
CA PRO A 461 18.49 -24.99 29.64
C PRO A 461 17.51 -26.09 29.26
N LEU A 462 17.78 -26.77 28.16
CA LEU A 462 17.03 -27.92 27.67
C LEU A 462 17.29 -29.13 28.61
N GLU A 463 16.21 -29.72 29.11
CA GLU A 463 16.28 -30.92 29.94
C GLU A 463 15.96 -32.16 29.13
N ILE A 464 16.70 -33.27 29.32
CA ILE A 464 16.48 -34.53 28.61
C ILE A 464 16.53 -35.68 29.61
N GLU A 465 15.40 -36.41 29.71
CA GLU A 465 15.32 -37.69 30.39
C GLU A 465 15.56 -38.81 29.35
N GLY A 466 16.43 -39.77 29.67
CA GLY A 466 16.84 -40.82 28.73
C GLY A 466 17.96 -40.36 27.80
N ARG A 467 17.99 -40.88 26.56
CA ARG A 467 19.02 -40.57 25.57
C ARG A 467 18.40 -40.14 24.26
N LEU A 468 18.63 -38.91 23.83
CA LEU A 468 18.25 -38.44 22.51
C LEU A 468 19.18 -39.03 21.45
N ASP A 469 18.69 -39.99 20.71
CA ASP A 469 19.42 -40.67 19.65
C ASP A 469 19.35 -39.88 18.32
N PRO A 470 20.45 -39.67 17.60
CA PRO A 470 20.45 -39.02 16.30
C PRO A 470 19.60 -39.74 15.25
N GLY A 471 19.42 -41.05 15.41
CA GLY A 471 18.56 -41.90 14.56
C GLY A 471 17.10 -41.90 14.94
N ALA A 472 16.68 -41.13 15.96
CA ALA A 472 15.26 -40.99 16.30
C ALA A 472 14.47 -40.43 15.12
N ASN A 473 13.36 -41.09 14.79
CA ASN A 473 12.57 -40.74 13.63
C ASN A 473 11.07 -40.41 13.95
N LEU A 474 10.61 -40.63 15.19
CA LEU A 474 9.30 -40.18 15.66
C LEU A 474 9.45 -39.19 16.82
N PHE A 475 8.92 -37.98 16.66
CA PHE A 475 8.88 -36.93 17.68
C PHE A 475 7.41 -36.63 18.02
N MET A 476 6.96 -37.11 19.17
CA MET A 476 5.60 -36.92 19.66
C MET A 476 5.58 -35.68 20.56
N LEU A 477 4.84 -34.65 20.14
CA LEU A 477 4.67 -33.44 20.93
C LEU A 477 3.61 -33.66 22.01
N VAL A 478 3.88 -33.19 23.21
CA VAL A 478 2.98 -33.26 24.37
C VAL A 478 2.88 -31.90 25.03
N GLY A 479 1.65 -31.42 25.30
CA GLY A 479 1.44 -30.16 25.99
C GLY A 479 0.06 -29.56 25.77
N LEU A 480 -0.32 -28.60 26.60
CA LEU A 480 -1.62 -27.91 26.50
C LEU A 480 -1.71 -27.06 25.22
N PRO A 481 -2.93 -26.70 24.76
CA PRO A 481 -3.08 -25.68 23.72
C PRO A 481 -2.35 -24.38 24.11
N GLY A 482 -1.69 -23.74 23.16
CA GLY A 482 -0.89 -22.53 23.46
C GLY A 482 0.51 -22.77 24.04
N SER A 483 0.92 -24.02 24.24
CA SER A 483 2.28 -24.31 24.79
C SER A 483 3.42 -24.17 23.77
N GLY A 484 3.18 -23.85 22.50
CA GLY A 484 4.21 -23.61 21.49
C GLY A 484 4.55 -24.81 20.60
N LYS A 485 3.81 -25.92 20.67
CA LYS A 485 4.03 -27.12 19.84
C LYS A 485 4.08 -26.80 18.34
N SER A 486 3.08 -26.08 17.83
CA SER A 486 3.00 -25.79 16.41
C SER A 486 4.12 -24.82 15.97
N TRP A 487 4.60 -23.91 16.85
CA TRP A 487 5.78 -23.13 16.56
C TRP A 487 7.00 -24.01 16.36
N PHE A 488 7.17 -25.02 17.23
CA PHE A 488 8.30 -25.95 17.15
C PHE A 488 8.26 -26.79 15.87
N SER A 489 7.10 -27.39 15.53
CA SER A 489 6.93 -28.18 14.31
C SER A 489 7.15 -27.34 13.06
N GLN A 490 6.57 -26.14 12.96
CA GLN A 490 6.76 -25.24 11.84
C GLN A 490 8.21 -24.74 11.72
N SER A 491 8.89 -24.55 12.83
CA SER A 491 10.32 -24.15 12.83
C SER A 491 11.23 -25.24 12.25
N LEU A 492 10.95 -26.51 12.49
CA LEU A 492 11.67 -27.64 11.90
C LEU A 492 11.33 -27.78 10.42
N MET A 493 10.04 -27.67 10.06
CA MET A 493 9.58 -27.73 8.68
C MET A 493 10.17 -26.60 7.82
N ALA A 494 10.24 -25.37 8.36
CA ALA A 494 10.82 -24.21 7.66
C ALA A 494 12.33 -24.36 7.39
N ARG A 495 13.06 -25.09 8.25
CA ARG A 495 14.50 -25.31 8.12
C ARG A 495 14.87 -26.50 7.25
N ASP A 496 14.02 -27.56 7.23
CA ASP A 496 14.35 -28.82 6.55
C ASP A 496 13.08 -29.64 6.20
N SER A 497 12.25 -29.09 5.34
CA SER A 497 11.01 -29.76 4.89
C SER A 497 11.25 -31.07 4.13
N LYS A 498 12.47 -31.31 3.63
CA LYS A 498 12.81 -32.51 2.87
C LYS A 498 12.99 -33.75 3.77
N HIS A 499 13.39 -33.56 5.01
CA HIS A 499 13.65 -34.65 5.96
C HIS A 499 12.61 -34.76 7.07
N TRP A 500 11.70 -33.78 7.20
CA TRP A 500 10.63 -33.81 8.19
C TRP A 500 9.27 -34.03 7.52
N SER A 501 8.44 -34.81 8.18
CA SER A 501 7.01 -34.99 7.88
C SER A 501 6.20 -34.54 9.09
N HIS A 502 5.24 -33.65 8.86
CA HIS A 502 4.39 -33.09 9.89
C HIS A 502 2.99 -33.75 9.83
N ILE A 503 2.55 -34.30 10.95
CA ILE A 503 1.21 -34.88 11.13
C ILE A 503 0.50 -34.07 12.20
N SER A 504 -0.53 -33.36 11.81
CA SER A 504 -1.32 -32.48 12.67
C SER A 504 -2.80 -32.61 12.37
N GLN A 505 -3.64 -32.61 13.41
CA GLN A 505 -5.09 -32.64 13.20
C GLN A 505 -5.60 -31.39 12.51
N ASP A 506 -4.91 -30.26 12.68
CA ASP A 506 -5.28 -29.00 12.03
C ASP A 506 -5.06 -29.04 10.51
N GLU A 507 -4.10 -29.83 10.03
CA GLU A 507 -3.83 -30.04 8.60
C GLU A 507 -4.56 -31.25 8.05
N SER A 508 -4.55 -32.38 8.77
CA SER A 508 -5.20 -33.63 8.34
C SER A 508 -6.73 -33.62 8.51
N GLY A 509 -7.28 -32.61 9.18
CA GLY A 509 -8.73 -32.42 9.39
C GLY A 509 -9.37 -33.29 10.45
N SER A 510 -8.87 -34.50 10.72
CA SER A 510 -9.45 -35.42 11.71
C SER A 510 -8.39 -36.24 12.44
N ARG A 511 -8.78 -36.81 13.60
CA ARG A 511 -7.95 -37.76 14.32
C ARG A 511 -7.72 -39.04 13.49
N ALA A 512 -8.78 -39.58 12.85
CA ALA A 512 -8.70 -40.77 12.02
C ALA A 512 -7.71 -40.59 10.84
N SER A 513 -7.65 -39.40 10.23
CA SER A 513 -6.66 -39.11 9.19
C SER A 513 -5.24 -39.16 9.74
N CYS A 514 -4.98 -38.59 10.92
CA CYS A 514 -3.68 -38.70 11.57
C CYS A 514 -3.30 -40.13 11.91
N GLU A 515 -4.26 -40.95 12.39
CA GLU A 515 -4.05 -42.38 12.71
C GLU A 515 -3.69 -43.17 11.44
N THR A 516 -4.32 -42.86 10.34
CA THR A 516 -4.01 -43.45 9.03
C THR A 516 -2.61 -43.03 8.57
N GLU A 517 -2.29 -41.75 8.64
CA GLU A 517 -1.00 -41.21 8.20
C GLU A 517 0.18 -41.77 9.01
N ILE A 518 0.02 -41.93 10.34
CA ILE A 518 1.09 -42.44 11.19
C ILE A 518 1.27 -43.94 11.03
N GLY A 519 0.17 -44.69 10.71
CA GLY A 519 0.18 -46.15 10.49
C GLY A 519 0.89 -46.58 9.21
N TYR A 520 1.10 -45.71 8.23
CA TYR A 520 1.83 -46.03 7.01
C TYR A 520 3.30 -46.30 7.29
N SER A 521 3.82 -47.41 6.75
CA SER A 521 5.26 -47.67 6.73
C SER A 521 5.97 -46.58 5.97
N ARG A 522 6.99 -45.99 6.58
CA ARG A 522 7.82 -44.92 5.97
C ARG A 522 9.20 -45.49 5.66
N ASP A 523 9.67 -45.24 4.47
CA ASP A 523 11.05 -45.50 4.11
C ASP A 523 11.95 -44.71 5.09
N GLY A 524 12.78 -45.39 5.89
CA GLY A 524 13.46 -44.91 7.11
C GLY A 524 14.30 -43.63 7.01
N LYS A 525 14.02 -42.73 6.08
CA LYS A 525 14.74 -41.48 5.84
C LYS A 525 14.03 -40.24 6.38
N ALA A 526 12.72 -40.29 6.64
CA ALA A 526 11.97 -39.13 7.09
C ALA A 526 11.71 -39.18 8.61
N LYS A 527 12.04 -38.09 9.28
CA LYS A 527 11.63 -37.85 10.66
C LYS A 527 10.17 -37.39 10.69
N VAL A 528 9.40 -37.88 11.63
CA VAL A 528 7.97 -37.57 11.78
C VAL A 528 7.73 -36.76 13.04
N ILE A 529 7.02 -35.66 12.91
CA ILE A 529 6.50 -34.87 14.04
C ILE A 529 5.00 -35.14 14.14
N LEU A 530 4.55 -35.65 15.29
CA LEU A 530 3.13 -35.76 15.62
C LEU A 530 2.72 -34.57 16.48
N ASP A 531 2.16 -33.55 15.86
CA ASP A 531 1.76 -32.29 16.49
C ASP A 531 0.31 -32.37 16.98
N ARG A 532 0.15 -32.88 18.16
CA ARG A 532 -1.12 -32.94 18.90
C ARG A 532 -0.86 -32.66 20.38
N CYS A 533 -1.92 -32.42 21.18
CA CYS A 533 -1.74 -32.16 22.61
C CYS A 533 -1.27 -33.41 23.38
N ASN A 534 -1.69 -34.62 22.98
CA ASN A 534 -1.28 -35.95 23.50
C ASN A 534 -1.21 -35.99 25.03
N THR A 535 -2.21 -35.42 25.70
CA THR A 535 -2.21 -35.14 27.14
C THR A 535 -2.40 -36.41 28.01
N SER A 536 -3.08 -37.45 27.49
CA SER A 536 -3.28 -38.69 28.24
C SER A 536 -2.28 -39.79 27.86
N ALA A 537 -1.89 -40.64 28.82
CA ALA A 537 -1.00 -41.77 28.56
C ALA A 537 -1.61 -42.78 27.57
N SER A 538 -2.94 -42.94 27.60
CA SER A 538 -3.64 -43.84 26.65
C SER A 538 -3.54 -43.35 25.21
N ASP A 539 -3.66 -42.02 24.96
CA ASP A 539 -3.47 -41.49 23.62
C ASP A 539 -2.04 -41.71 23.11
N ARG A 540 -1.04 -41.41 23.96
CA ARG A 540 0.36 -41.61 23.58
C ARG A 540 0.66 -43.09 23.29
N LYS A 541 0.11 -44.02 24.07
CA LYS A 541 0.24 -45.44 23.79
C LYS A 541 -0.35 -45.82 22.43
N THR A 542 -1.54 -45.35 22.10
CA THR A 542 -2.16 -45.60 20.81
C THR A 542 -1.27 -45.17 19.65
N TRP A 543 -0.65 -43.99 19.75
CA TRP A 543 0.24 -43.50 18.70
C TRP A 543 1.54 -44.28 18.59
N LEU A 544 2.13 -44.71 19.71
CA LEU A 544 3.31 -45.57 19.73
C LEU A 544 2.99 -46.95 19.12
N ASP A 545 1.84 -47.52 19.45
CA ASP A 545 1.37 -48.83 18.91
C ASP A 545 1.18 -48.73 17.39
N LEU A 546 0.57 -47.65 16.88
CA LEU A 546 0.39 -47.41 15.43
C LEU A 546 1.72 -47.22 14.69
N ALA A 547 2.70 -46.62 15.32
CA ALA A 547 4.02 -46.33 14.73
C ALA A 547 5.05 -47.49 14.93
N ALA A 548 4.68 -48.57 15.66
CA ALA A 548 5.59 -49.61 16.12
C ALA A 548 6.39 -50.29 14.97
N ASN A 549 5.82 -50.32 13.77
CA ASN A 549 6.45 -50.98 12.62
C ASN A 549 7.62 -50.21 12.00
N TRP A 550 7.72 -48.90 12.25
CA TRP A 550 8.70 -48.04 11.59
C TRP A 550 9.45 -47.08 12.56
N ALA A 551 8.81 -46.76 13.68
CA ALA A 551 9.39 -45.84 14.64
C ALA A 551 10.58 -46.44 15.38
N ALA A 552 11.76 -45.92 15.13
CA ALA A 552 12.97 -46.24 15.88
C ALA A 552 13.21 -45.14 16.92
N ASN A 553 13.49 -45.53 18.16
CA ASN A 553 13.87 -44.60 19.24
C ASN A 553 12.88 -43.41 19.39
N PRO A 554 11.55 -43.65 19.62
CA PRO A 554 10.58 -42.55 19.68
C PRO A 554 10.92 -41.57 20.81
N VAL A 555 10.76 -40.26 20.51
CA VAL A 555 11.05 -39.17 21.42
C VAL A 555 9.75 -38.45 21.77
N CYS A 556 9.53 -38.21 23.05
CA CYS A 556 8.50 -37.31 23.54
C CYS A 556 9.09 -35.91 23.71
N VAL A 557 8.50 -34.90 23.10
CA VAL A 557 8.82 -33.48 23.33
C VAL A 557 7.71 -32.88 24.17
N TRP A 558 7.95 -32.69 25.42
CA TRP A 558 6.99 -32.22 26.40
C TRP A 558 7.18 -30.73 26.68
N PHE A 559 6.15 -29.94 26.31
CA PHE A 559 6.04 -28.51 26.58
C PHE A 559 5.40 -28.28 27.96
N ASP A 560 6.25 -28.15 28.96
CA ASP A 560 5.91 -28.03 30.38
C ASP A 560 5.77 -26.56 30.78
N TYR A 561 4.67 -25.91 30.29
CA TYR A 561 4.34 -24.55 30.64
C TYR A 561 3.10 -24.48 31.53
N ASP A 562 3.02 -23.42 32.34
CA ASP A 562 1.86 -23.17 33.19
C ASP A 562 0.58 -23.05 32.38
N LYS A 563 -0.51 -23.58 32.99
CA LYS A 563 -1.83 -23.56 32.35
C LYS A 563 -2.31 -22.14 32.01
N GLU A 564 -2.07 -21.18 32.91
CA GLU A 564 -2.48 -19.79 32.70
C GLU A 564 -1.76 -19.12 31.54
N LEU A 565 -0.46 -19.37 31.42
CA LEU A 565 0.33 -18.90 30.27
C LEU A 565 -0.15 -19.55 28.97
N CYS A 566 -0.36 -20.86 28.97
CA CYS A 566 -0.89 -21.59 27.82
C CYS A 566 -2.28 -21.05 27.41
N LEU A 567 -3.16 -20.81 28.38
CA LEU A 567 -4.47 -20.24 28.14
C LEU A 567 -4.37 -18.84 27.54
N SER A 568 -3.58 -17.98 28.11
CA SER A 568 -3.35 -16.61 27.64
C SER A 568 -2.83 -16.61 26.18
N ARG A 569 -1.83 -17.40 25.89
CA ARG A 569 -1.28 -17.53 24.52
C ARG A 569 -2.31 -18.08 23.53
N ALA A 570 -3.14 -19.07 23.93
CA ALA A 570 -4.19 -19.63 23.09
C ALA A 570 -5.31 -18.60 22.84
N GLN A 571 -5.62 -17.74 23.82
CA GLN A 571 -6.61 -16.68 23.70
C GLN A 571 -6.14 -15.45 22.91
N THR A 572 -4.84 -15.23 22.85
CA THR A 572 -4.27 -14.05 22.16
C THR A 572 -3.80 -14.33 20.72
N ARG A 573 -3.81 -15.57 20.27
CA ARG A 573 -3.42 -15.92 18.91
C ARG A 573 -4.59 -15.82 17.93
N ALA A 574 -4.38 -15.13 16.82
CA ALA A 574 -5.29 -15.15 15.68
C ALA A 574 -5.04 -16.38 14.77
N GLY A 575 -6.02 -16.74 13.95
CA GLY A 575 -5.83 -17.63 12.82
C GLY A 575 -5.74 -19.13 13.12
N HIS A 576 -6.05 -19.60 14.33
CA HIS A 576 -6.05 -21.05 14.57
C HIS A 576 -7.28 -21.71 13.95
N PRO A 577 -7.12 -22.68 13.04
CA PRO A 577 -8.21 -23.22 12.23
C PRO A 577 -9.30 -23.94 13.05
N THR A 578 -8.92 -24.62 14.14
CA THR A 578 -9.85 -25.47 14.92
C THR A 578 -10.19 -24.89 16.28
N LEU A 579 -9.36 -24.00 16.83
CA LEU A 579 -9.50 -23.47 18.19
C LEU A 579 -9.42 -21.93 18.22
N PRO A 580 -10.46 -21.22 17.75
CA PRO A 580 -10.50 -19.76 17.79
C PRO A 580 -10.61 -19.25 19.24
N PRO A 581 -10.08 -18.04 19.54
CA PRO A 581 -10.18 -17.42 20.86
C PRO A 581 -11.62 -17.34 21.40
N GLY A 582 -11.75 -17.51 22.72
CA GLY A 582 -13.04 -17.47 23.40
C GLY A 582 -13.37 -18.76 24.15
N SER A 583 -14.67 -19.08 24.27
CA SER A 583 -15.16 -20.19 25.08
C SER A 583 -14.64 -21.58 24.62
N ARG A 584 -14.38 -21.78 23.35
CA ARG A 584 -13.81 -23.03 22.82
C ARG A 584 -12.43 -23.31 23.41
N VAL A 585 -11.58 -22.29 23.49
CA VAL A 585 -10.24 -22.38 24.13
C VAL A 585 -10.36 -22.74 25.60
N ASN A 586 -11.27 -22.06 26.34
CA ASN A 586 -11.49 -22.34 27.77
C ASN A 586 -11.94 -23.78 28.01
N ASN A 587 -12.89 -24.27 27.21
CA ASN A 587 -13.40 -25.64 27.31
C ASN A 587 -12.30 -26.67 26.99
N ALA A 588 -11.56 -26.51 25.91
CA ALA A 588 -10.46 -27.37 25.53
C ALA A 588 -9.37 -27.40 26.61
N MET A 589 -8.99 -26.23 27.14
CA MET A 589 -7.99 -26.12 28.18
C MET A 589 -8.41 -26.86 29.45
N ASN A 590 -9.64 -26.68 29.89
CA ASN A 590 -10.17 -27.34 31.08
C ASN A 590 -10.27 -28.87 30.90
N GLN A 591 -10.74 -29.35 29.75
CA GLN A 591 -10.81 -30.74 29.45
C GLN A 591 -9.42 -31.41 29.43
N MET A 592 -8.49 -30.82 28.68
CA MET A 592 -7.14 -31.36 28.50
C MET A 592 -6.31 -31.31 29.78
N SER A 593 -6.46 -30.29 30.61
CA SER A 593 -5.78 -30.19 31.90
C SER A 593 -6.26 -31.27 32.88
N LYS A 594 -7.54 -31.69 32.83
CA LYS A 594 -8.06 -32.73 33.72
C LYS A 594 -7.53 -34.13 33.41
N ILE A 595 -7.24 -34.40 32.12
CA ILE A 595 -6.77 -35.72 31.68
C ILE A 595 -5.25 -35.77 31.48
N PHE A 596 -4.55 -34.67 31.75
CA PHE A 596 -3.13 -34.59 31.57
C PHE A 596 -2.37 -35.53 32.49
N VAL A 597 -1.52 -36.37 31.92
CA VAL A 597 -0.60 -37.27 32.62
C VAL A 597 0.80 -36.97 32.14
N ARG A 598 1.74 -36.72 33.08
CA ARG A 598 3.16 -36.48 32.74
C ARG A 598 3.70 -37.65 31.92
N PRO A 599 4.38 -37.40 30.77
CA PRO A 599 5.04 -38.48 30.01
C PRO A 599 6.12 -39.15 30.82
N ALA A 600 6.33 -40.44 30.57
CA ALA A 600 7.37 -41.22 31.27
C ALA A 600 8.02 -42.23 30.29
N LEU A 601 9.30 -42.48 30.47
CA LEU A 601 10.12 -43.41 29.64
C LEU A 601 9.48 -44.83 29.56
N LYS A 602 8.86 -45.27 30.65
CA LYS A 602 8.14 -46.57 30.70
C LYS A 602 6.98 -46.73 29.74
N GLU A 603 6.53 -45.62 29.10
CA GLU A 603 5.50 -45.65 28.07
C GLU A 603 6.04 -46.15 26.70
N GLY A 604 7.37 -46.27 26.56
CA GLY A 604 8.02 -46.74 25.34
C GLY A 604 8.85 -45.66 24.62
N PHE A 605 9.07 -44.48 25.25
CA PHE A 605 9.92 -43.44 24.75
C PHE A 605 11.39 -43.70 25.06
N GLN A 606 12.28 -43.46 24.10
CA GLN A 606 13.71 -43.51 24.26
C GLN A 606 14.25 -42.27 25.02
N ALA A 607 13.62 -41.13 24.76
CA ALA A 607 13.90 -39.88 25.45
C ALA A 607 12.62 -39.06 25.67
N ILE A 608 12.65 -38.27 26.76
CA ILE A 608 11.68 -37.18 26.99
C ILE A 608 12.48 -35.90 27.04
N VAL A 609 12.20 -35.02 26.10
CA VAL A 609 12.78 -33.67 26.05
C VAL A 609 11.78 -32.72 26.68
N ILE A 610 12.17 -31.99 27.69
CA ILE A 610 11.32 -31.09 28.49
C ILE A 610 11.64 -29.65 28.13
N ILE A 611 10.60 -28.94 27.66
CA ILE A 611 10.69 -27.54 27.24
C ILE A 611 9.91 -26.66 28.21
N ARG A 612 10.59 -25.76 28.92
CA ARG A 612 10.00 -24.82 29.88
C ARG A 612 10.24 -23.36 29.52
N SER A 613 11.02 -23.08 28.48
CA SER A 613 11.26 -21.72 27.99
C SER A 613 11.32 -21.70 26.45
N PHE A 614 11.15 -20.52 25.88
CA PHE A 614 11.31 -20.34 24.42
C PHE A 614 12.76 -20.63 23.99
N ALA A 615 13.74 -20.25 24.81
CA ALA A 615 15.15 -20.54 24.55
C ALA A 615 15.44 -22.04 24.46
N ALA A 616 14.83 -22.87 25.35
CA ALA A 616 14.96 -24.32 25.27
C ALA A 616 14.33 -24.90 24.00
N ALA A 617 13.18 -24.33 23.55
CA ALA A 617 12.58 -24.75 22.28
C ALA A 617 13.49 -24.41 21.09
N GLN A 618 14.06 -23.22 21.06
CA GLN A 618 15.02 -22.80 20.02
C GLN A 618 16.30 -23.68 20.03
N GLU A 619 16.79 -24.00 21.19
CA GLU A 619 17.94 -24.88 21.33
C GLU A 619 17.65 -26.27 20.74
N LEU A 620 16.49 -26.86 21.04
CA LEU A 620 16.11 -28.14 20.46
C LEU A 620 15.94 -28.08 18.94
N VAL A 621 15.31 -27.02 18.41
CA VAL A 621 15.20 -26.79 16.96
C VAL A 621 16.59 -26.74 16.32
N SER A 622 17.51 -26.02 16.91
CA SER A 622 18.88 -25.89 16.38
C SER A 622 19.64 -27.23 16.42
N ARG A 623 19.46 -28.05 17.47
CA ARG A 623 20.04 -29.39 17.55
C ARG A 623 19.49 -30.40 16.55
N LEU A 624 18.23 -30.25 16.16
CA LEU A 624 17.53 -31.17 15.24
C LEU A 624 17.60 -30.71 13.79
N SER A 625 18.03 -29.49 13.53
CA SER A 625 18.13 -28.89 12.19
C SER A 625 19.54 -28.92 11.65
N PRO A 626 19.73 -28.89 10.31
CA PRO A 626 21.04 -28.62 9.73
C PRO A 626 21.60 -27.27 10.20
N PRO A 627 22.91 -27.15 10.38
CA PRO A 627 23.53 -25.89 10.78
C PRO A 627 23.32 -24.82 9.69
N VAL A 628 22.97 -23.60 10.10
CA VAL A 628 22.83 -22.47 9.18
C VAL A 628 24.23 -21.90 8.89
N ASN A 629 24.72 -22.16 7.69
CA ASN A 629 26.02 -21.72 7.22
C ASN A 629 25.89 -20.48 6.31
N ILE A 630 27.04 -19.82 6.05
CA ILE A 630 27.13 -18.78 5.03
C ILE A 630 26.64 -19.35 3.68
N TYR A 631 25.68 -18.66 3.08
CA TYR A 631 25.25 -18.97 1.73
C TYR A 631 26.12 -18.22 0.73
N LYS A 632 26.89 -18.95 -0.05
CA LYS A 632 27.76 -18.38 -1.09
C LYS A 632 26.92 -18.00 -2.30
N PHE A 633 26.87 -16.70 -2.62
CA PHE A 633 26.19 -16.26 -3.83
C PHE A 633 26.73 -17.02 -5.06
N PRO A 634 25.85 -17.58 -5.92
CA PRO A 634 26.28 -18.39 -7.08
C PRO A 634 27.19 -17.60 -8.02
N ARG A 635 28.18 -18.29 -8.62
CA ARG A 635 28.95 -17.69 -9.71
C ARG A 635 28.02 -17.44 -10.90
N THR A 636 28.05 -16.22 -11.42
CA THR A 636 27.22 -15.82 -12.56
C THR A 636 28.03 -16.04 -13.86
N PRO A 637 27.58 -16.92 -14.77
CA PRO A 637 28.26 -17.15 -16.02
C PRO A 637 28.21 -15.96 -16.97
N HIS A 638 29.21 -15.79 -17.82
CA HIS A 638 29.14 -14.91 -18.97
C HIS A 638 28.23 -15.55 -20.04
N LEU A 639 27.28 -14.78 -20.55
CA LEU A 639 26.44 -15.22 -21.67
C LEU A 639 27.05 -14.90 -23.02
N ILE A 640 27.89 -13.88 -23.06
CA ILE A 640 28.65 -13.48 -24.22
C ILE A 640 30.03 -13.04 -23.70
N ASP A 641 31.08 -13.66 -24.19
CA ASP A 641 32.43 -13.18 -23.93
C ASP A 641 32.76 -12.06 -24.92
N LEU A 642 32.90 -10.85 -24.39
CA LEU A 642 33.36 -9.69 -25.18
C LEU A 642 34.85 -9.41 -24.99
N GLY A 643 35.57 -10.32 -24.32
CA GLY A 643 36.98 -10.18 -23.98
C GLY A 643 37.24 -9.81 -22.52
N ALA A 644 36.19 -9.79 -21.68
CA ALA A 644 36.27 -9.51 -20.23
C ALA A 644 36.28 -10.81 -19.39
N ALA A 645 36.04 -11.98 -19.95
CA ALA A 645 36.06 -13.24 -19.25
C ALA A 645 37.52 -13.66 -18.92
N THR A 646 37.74 -14.08 -17.69
CA THR A 646 39.03 -14.65 -17.24
C THR A 646 39.01 -16.18 -17.36
N SER A 647 40.15 -16.83 -17.19
CA SER A 647 40.28 -18.32 -17.27
C SER A 647 39.40 -19.04 -16.21
N ASP A 648 39.00 -18.34 -15.13
CA ASP A 648 38.19 -18.91 -14.07
C ASP A 648 36.69 -18.63 -14.24
N ASP A 649 36.30 -17.83 -15.24
CA ASP A 649 34.89 -17.51 -15.52
C ASP A 649 34.25 -18.62 -16.39
N ILE A 650 32.97 -18.87 -16.10
CA ILE A 650 32.14 -19.79 -16.87
C ILE A 650 31.48 -19.00 -17.99
N VAL A 651 31.58 -19.46 -19.21
CA VAL A 651 30.86 -18.90 -20.35
C VAL A 651 29.79 -19.90 -20.79
N LEU A 652 28.52 -19.46 -20.79
CA LEU A 652 27.38 -20.26 -21.26
C LEU A 652 26.69 -19.54 -22.43
N PRO A 653 26.12 -20.27 -23.38
CA PRO A 653 25.32 -19.63 -24.41
C PRO A 653 24.09 -18.92 -23.83
N VAL A 654 23.61 -17.89 -24.53
CA VAL A 654 22.34 -17.21 -24.18
C VAL A 654 21.23 -18.26 -24.20
N PRO A 655 20.50 -18.42 -23.09
CA PRO A 655 19.48 -19.47 -23.03
C PRO A 655 18.30 -19.16 -23.97
N ILE A 656 17.73 -20.18 -24.58
CA ILE A 656 16.47 -20.09 -25.30
C ILE A 656 15.37 -20.50 -24.32
N THR A 657 14.59 -19.56 -23.91
CA THR A 657 13.56 -19.78 -22.86
C THR A 657 12.31 -18.93 -23.14
N PRO A 658 11.11 -19.45 -22.84
CA PRO A 658 9.87 -18.67 -22.83
C PRO A 658 9.73 -17.84 -21.56
N ASP A 659 10.67 -17.95 -20.60
CA ASP A 659 10.61 -17.27 -19.31
C ASP A 659 10.73 -15.75 -19.48
N GLN A 660 10.16 -15.03 -18.52
CA GLN A 660 10.36 -13.59 -18.44
C GLN A 660 11.82 -13.29 -18.09
N VAL A 661 12.41 -12.32 -18.79
CA VAL A 661 13.77 -11.88 -18.58
C VAL A 661 13.78 -10.50 -17.95
N VAL A 662 14.57 -10.34 -16.91
CA VAL A 662 14.86 -9.06 -16.28
C VAL A 662 16.35 -8.78 -16.40
N ILE A 663 16.71 -7.65 -16.97
CA ILE A 663 18.09 -7.21 -17.13
C ILE A 663 18.30 -5.94 -16.34
N THR A 664 19.30 -5.94 -15.48
CA THR A 664 19.68 -4.81 -14.64
C THR A 664 21.07 -4.30 -15.00
N GLU A 665 21.35 -3.05 -14.62
CA GLU A 665 22.71 -2.55 -14.64
C GLU A 665 23.57 -3.38 -13.69
N LYS A 666 24.71 -3.88 -14.19
CA LYS A 666 25.73 -4.49 -13.33
C LYS A 666 26.56 -3.37 -12.74
N VAL A 667 26.42 -3.15 -11.44
CA VAL A 667 27.21 -2.15 -10.69
C VAL A 667 28.48 -2.77 -10.14
N ASP A 668 29.56 -1.99 -10.10
CA ASP A 668 30.90 -2.41 -9.74
C ASP A 668 31.22 -2.05 -8.28
N GLY A 669 31.21 -3.02 -7.41
CA GLY A 669 31.44 -2.87 -5.97
C GLY A 669 31.79 -4.19 -5.29
N ALA A 670 31.54 -4.30 -3.99
CA ALA A 670 31.71 -5.52 -3.22
C ALA A 670 30.37 -6.23 -2.98
N ASN A 671 30.27 -7.51 -3.33
CA ASN A 671 29.11 -8.32 -2.98
C ASN A 671 28.94 -8.35 -1.44
N LEU A 672 27.78 -7.98 -0.98
CA LEU A 672 27.40 -7.93 0.42
C LEU A 672 26.01 -8.51 0.61
N ALA A 673 25.78 -9.15 1.76
CA ALA A 673 24.45 -9.65 2.07
C ALA A 673 24.13 -9.52 3.55
N PHE A 674 22.83 -9.32 3.83
CA PHE A 674 22.28 -9.17 5.17
C PHE A 674 21.32 -10.32 5.49
N SER A 675 21.41 -10.84 6.70
CA SER A 675 20.48 -11.81 7.28
C SER A 675 20.30 -11.52 8.78
N LEU A 676 19.41 -12.22 9.46
CA LEU A 676 19.24 -12.09 10.91
C LEU A 676 20.01 -13.18 11.65
N SER A 677 20.37 -12.89 12.89
CA SER A 677 20.78 -13.91 13.86
C SER A 677 19.57 -14.79 14.25
N SER A 678 19.84 -16.00 14.76
CA SER A 678 18.81 -16.95 15.17
C SER A 678 17.88 -16.41 16.26
N ASP A 679 18.36 -15.52 17.11
CA ASP A 679 17.62 -14.85 18.17
C ASP A 679 17.02 -13.49 17.75
N ARG A 680 17.17 -13.10 16.48
CA ARG A 680 16.73 -11.82 15.90
C ARG A 680 17.36 -10.57 16.51
N SER A 681 18.37 -10.72 17.37
CA SER A 681 18.98 -9.59 18.07
C SER A 681 19.92 -8.77 17.18
N GLN A 682 20.48 -9.38 16.14
CA GLN A 682 21.52 -8.80 15.30
C GLN A 682 21.27 -9.01 13.81
N ILE A 683 21.68 -8.02 13.02
CA ILE A 683 21.81 -8.14 11.57
C ILE A 683 23.20 -8.70 11.29
N ILE A 684 23.23 -9.86 10.67
CA ILE A 684 24.46 -10.55 10.28
C ILE A 684 24.83 -10.13 8.87
N VAL A 685 26.08 -9.74 8.68
CA VAL A 685 26.56 -9.31 7.36
C VAL A 685 27.62 -10.27 6.86
N GLN A 686 27.49 -10.65 5.60
CA GLN A 686 28.47 -11.47 4.92
C GLN A 686 28.91 -10.85 3.60
N ASN A 687 30.14 -11.06 3.21
CA ASN A 687 30.57 -10.97 1.82
C ASN A 687 30.35 -12.34 1.14
N ARG A 688 30.97 -12.58 0.01
CA ARG A 688 30.80 -13.84 -0.72
C ARG A 688 31.21 -15.08 0.08
N SER A 689 32.14 -14.98 1.05
CA SER A 689 32.77 -16.13 1.70
C SER A 689 32.94 -16.03 3.22
N HIS A 690 32.83 -14.83 3.79
CA HIS A 690 33.07 -14.56 5.19
C HIS A 690 32.06 -13.62 5.78
N TYR A 691 31.81 -13.70 7.07
CA TYR A 691 31.13 -12.66 7.82
C TYR A 691 32.04 -11.43 7.93
N VAL A 692 31.44 -10.24 7.77
CA VAL A 692 32.16 -8.97 7.75
C VAL A 692 31.47 -7.93 8.64
N ASN A 693 32.25 -6.96 9.09
CA ASN A 693 31.81 -5.79 9.83
C ASN A 693 32.65 -4.58 9.45
N SER A 694 32.39 -3.41 10.05
CA SER A 694 33.13 -2.19 9.75
C SER A 694 34.63 -2.28 10.00
N ALA A 695 35.10 -3.18 10.85
CA ALA A 695 36.52 -3.37 11.15
C ALA A 695 37.19 -4.36 10.21
N SER A 696 36.44 -5.13 9.43
CA SER A 696 36.96 -6.19 8.55
C SER A 696 37.87 -5.68 7.45
N HIS A 697 37.55 -4.51 6.90
CA HIS A 697 38.34 -3.84 5.87
C HIS A 697 37.91 -2.39 5.71
N GLU A 698 38.81 -1.51 5.26
CA GLU A 698 38.57 -0.07 5.09
C GLU A 698 37.34 0.23 4.22
N GLN A 699 37.06 -0.59 3.19
CA GLN A 699 35.85 -0.41 2.37
C GLN A 699 34.55 -0.56 3.16
N PHE A 700 34.56 -1.22 4.31
CA PHE A 700 33.40 -1.44 5.16
C PHE A 700 33.28 -0.46 6.34
N LYS A 701 34.19 0.50 6.48
CA LYS A 701 34.23 1.40 7.65
C LYS A 701 32.92 2.15 7.92
N LYS A 702 32.07 2.36 6.92
CA LYS A 702 30.74 2.98 7.06
C LYS A 702 29.60 1.97 7.18
N LEU A 703 29.88 0.66 7.17
CA LEU A 703 28.88 -0.39 7.16
C LEU A 703 27.98 -0.37 8.39
N ASN A 704 28.53 -0.32 9.60
CA ASN A 704 27.70 -0.29 10.81
C ASN A 704 26.80 0.96 10.86
N HIS A 705 27.34 2.11 10.47
CA HIS A 705 26.54 3.34 10.40
C HIS A 705 25.39 3.22 9.38
N TRP A 706 25.63 2.60 8.22
CA TRP A 706 24.61 2.36 7.23
C TRP A 706 23.54 1.38 7.77
N ILE A 707 23.95 0.32 8.46
CA ILE A 707 23.03 -0.63 9.10
C ILE A 707 22.15 0.06 10.14
N ASP A 708 22.70 0.95 10.95
CA ASP A 708 21.94 1.67 11.97
C ASP A 708 20.87 2.58 11.33
N LEU A 709 21.19 3.24 10.23
CA LEU A 709 20.24 4.06 9.48
C LEU A 709 19.11 3.25 8.84
N HIS A 710 19.41 2.03 8.35
CA HIS A 710 18.46 1.17 7.64
C HIS A 710 17.97 -0.01 8.47
N ARG A 711 18.23 0.00 9.78
CA ARG A 711 17.92 -1.12 10.68
C ARG A 711 16.47 -1.57 10.60
N GLU A 712 15.53 -0.65 10.74
CA GLU A 712 14.10 -0.96 10.66
C GLU A 712 13.70 -1.54 9.31
N ASP A 713 14.23 -0.99 8.23
CA ASP A 713 13.95 -1.44 6.88
C ASP A 713 14.52 -2.83 6.60
N LEU A 714 15.72 -3.11 7.11
CA LEU A 714 16.29 -4.46 7.05
C LEU A 714 15.45 -5.47 7.83
N TYR A 715 14.97 -5.12 9.02
CA TYR A 715 14.07 -6.00 9.78
C TYR A 715 12.74 -6.23 9.04
N LYS A 716 12.13 -5.20 8.42
CA LYS A 716 10.91 -5.37 7.61
C LYS A 716 11.08 -6.40 6.48
N VAL A 717 12.26 -6.46 5.89
CA VAL A 717 12.55 -7.37 4.78
C VAL A 717 12.97 -8.76 5.27
N LEU A 718 13.72 -8.85 6.35
CA LEU A 718 14.34 -10.08 6.82
C LEU A 718 13.53 -10.82 7.88
N ASP A 719 12.82 -10.10 8.77
CA ASP A 719 12.06 -10.69 9.88
C ASP A 719 10.59 -10.95 9.49
N ARG A 720 10.37 -11.64 8.37
CA ARG A 720 9.03 -11.99 7.88
C ARG A 720 8.58 -13.39 8.24
N ASP A 721 9.48 -14.21 8.75
CA ASP A 721 9.18 -15.58 9.15
C ASP A 721 9.38 -15.74 10.67
N THR A 722 8.30 -16.00 11.39
CA THR A 722 8.31 -16.21 12.84
C THR A 722 8.97 -17.52 13.26
N PHE A 723 9.13 -18.47 12.34
CA PHE A 723 9.64 -19.81 12.61
C PHE A 723 11.12 -19.97 12.29
N PHE A 724 11.64 -19.17 11.35
CA PHE A 724 13.02 -19.27 10.89
C PHE A 724 13.65 -17.88 10.70
N ALA A 725 14.25 -17.35 11.75
CA ALA A 725 14.83 -15.99 11.75
C ALA A 725 15.86 -15.78 10.63
N GLU A 726 16.72 -16.75 10.38
CA GLU A 726 17.80 -16.69 9.39
C GLU A 726 17.32 -17.03 7.96
N ARG A 727 16.01 -17.16 7.72
CA ARG A 727 15.42 -17.63 6.45
C ARG A 727 15.83 -16.79 5.25
N TYR A 728 15.79 -15.48 5.37
CA TYR A 728 16.01 -14.58 4.25
C TYR A 728 17.41 -13.99 4.24
N ILE A 729 18.00 -13.90 3.04
CA ILE A 729 19.28 -13.24 2.82
C ILE A 729 19.11 -12.21 1.71
N LEU A 730 19.26 -10.93 2.04
CA LEU A 730 19.20 -9.82 1.08
C LEU A 730 20.61 -9.58 0.51
N PHE A 731 20.79 -9.86 -0.77
CA PHE A 731 22.05 -9.65 -1.50
C PHE A 731 22.03 -8.32 -2.24
N GLY A 732 23.18 -7.66 -2.26
CA GLY A 732 23.38 -6.42 -2.99
C GLY A 732 24.84 -6.11 -3.21
N GLU A 733 25.10 -4.95 -3.80
CA GLU A 733 26.44 -4.44 -4.03
C GLU A 733 26.73 -3.31 -3.06
N TRP A 734 27.87 -3.40 -2.36
CA TRP A 734 28.37 -2.37 -1.49
C TRP A 734 29.30 -1.44 -2.26
N LEU A 735 28.91 -0.19 -2.39
CA LEU A 735 29.49 0.78 -3.32
C LEU A 735 30.23 1.93 -2.61
N PHE A 736 30.71 1.70 -1.39
CA PHE A 736 31.48 2.72 -0.66
C PHE A 736 32.81 3.03 -1.35
N ALA A 737 33.58 2.02 -1.70
CA ALA A 737 34.88 2.17 -2.35
C ALA A 737 34.74 2.10 -3.87
N THR A 738 35.50 2.93 -4.58
CA THR A 738 35.68 2.82 -6.03
C THR A 738 36.53 1.57 -6.31
N HIS A 739 35.97 0.60 -7.02
CA HIS A 739 36.72 -0.54 -7.52
C HIS A 739 37.37 -0.18 -8.87
N SER A 740 36.58 -0.20 -9.93
CA SER A 740 37.06 0.20 -11.27
C SER A 740 36.31 1.43 -11.79
N ILE A 741 35.02 1.59 -11.41
CA ILE A 741 34.17 2.68 -11.85
C ILE A 741 33.98 3.72 -10.74
N PRO A 742 34.37 4.98 -10.97
CA PRO A 742 34.17 6.08 -10.00
C PRO A 742 32.75 6.63 -10.12
N TYR A 743 31.82 6.03 -9.37
CA TYR A 743 30.45 6.54 -9.33
C TYR A 743 30.37 7.90 -8.62
N THR A 744 29.58 8.82 -9.16
CA THR A 744 29.45 10.20 -8.67
C THR A 744 28.05 10.53 -8.15
N HIS A 745 27.03 9.74 -8.50
CA HIS A 745 25.62 10.01 -8.18
C HIS A 745 24.89 8.76 -7.69
N LEU A 746 25.49 8.00 -6.79
CA LEU A 746 24.82 6.81 -6.23
C LEU A 746 23.62 7.24 -5.37
N PRO A 747 22.50 6.50 -5.40
CA PRO A 747 21.37 6.78 -4.52
C PRO A 747 21.71 6.42 -3.07
N ASP A 748 22.53 5.38 -2.87
CA ASP A 748 22.99 4.92 -1.56
C ASP A 748 24.29 4.10 -1.70
N ARG A 749 24.93 3.79 -0.61
CA ARG A 749 26.16 2.96 -0.54
C ARG A 749 25.89 1.47 -0.71
N PHE A 750 24.65 1.02 -0.55
CA PHE A 750 24.23 -0.35 -0.80
C PHE A 750 23.06 -0.36 -1.79
N MET A 751 23.14 -1.21 -2.79
CA MET A 751 22.04 -1.42 -3.75
C MET A 751 21.70 -2.90 -3.82
N ALA A 752 20.49 -3.24 -3.40
CA ALA A 752 20.01 -4.62 -3.41
C ALA A 752 19.74 -5.11 -4.84
N PHE A 753 19.98 -6.40 -5.09
CA PHE A 753 19.68 -7.03 -6.38
C PHE A 753 18.99 -8.39 -6.25
N ASP A 754 19.11 -9.12 -5.15
CA ASP A 754 18.50 -10.43 -4.93
C ASP A 754 18.09 -10.64 -3.47
N LEU A 755 17.03 -11.42 -3.27
CA LEU A 755 16.64 -11.95 -1.96
C LEU A 755 16.55 -13.49 -2.08
N TYR A 756 17.34 -14.17 -1.26
CA TYR A 756 17.36 -15.63 -1.19
C TYR A 756 16.51 -16.13 -0.03
N ASP A 757 15.73 -17.18 -0.27
CA ASP A 757 14.91 -17.89 0.69
C ASP A 757 15.51 -19.28 0.98
N ARG A 758 16.02 -19.48 2.16
CA ARG A 758 16.64 -20.76 2.59
C ARG A 758 15.64 -21.92 2.64
N THR A 759 14.37 -21.66 2.93
CA THR A 759 13.34 -22.69 3.04
C THR A 759 13.02 -23.31 1.68
N THR A 760 12.91 -22.49 0.65
CA THR A 760 12.62 -22.94 -0.72
C THR A 760 13.87 -23.22 -1.54
N ASP A 761 15.04 -22.82 -1.06
CA ASP A 761 16.32 -22.87 -1.77
C ASP A 761 16.28 -22.13 -3.12
N THR A 762 15.59 -20.96 -3.12
CA THR A 762 15.36 -20.15 -4.34
C THR A 762 15.61 -18.66 -4.09
N PHE A 763 15.82 -17.93 -5.19
CA PHE A 763 15.81 -16.47 -5.17
C PHE A 763 14.45 -15.97 -5.65
N VAL A 764 13.91 -14.97 -5.00
CA VAL A 764 12.63 -14.38 -5.39
C VAL A 764 12.76 -13.59 -6.69
N SER A 765 11.65 -13.47 -7.43
CA SER A 765 11.59 -12.66 -8.65
C SER A 765 11.85 -11.18 -8.38
N ARG A 766 12.23 -10.43 -9.41
CA ARG A 766 12.41 -8.98 -9.34
C ARG A 766 11.16 -8.27 -8.84
N LYS A 767 10.01 -8.63 -9.37
CA LYS A 767 8.72 -8.05 -8.97
C LYS A 767 8.44 -8.26 -7.48
N THR A 768 8.73 -9.45 -6.95
CA THR A 768 8.60 -9.74 -5.51
C THR A 768 9.56 -8.88 -4.68
N LEU A 769 10.81 -8.78 -5.11
CA LEU A 769 11.83 -7.97 -4.42
C LEU A 769 11.45 -6.47 -4.42
N GLU A 770 10.96 -5.93 -5.53
CA GLU A 770 10.46 -4.56 -5.64
C GLU A 770 9.29 -4.31 -4.70
N GLY A 771 8.34 -5.24 -4.63
CA GLY A 771 7.20 -5.15 -3.71
C GLY A 771 7.63 -5.12 -2.24
N LEU A 772 8.64 -5.91 -1.88
CA LEU A 772 9.17 -5.95 -0.51
C LEU A 772 9.99 -4.72 -0.14
N LEU A 773 10.78 -4.19 -1.06
CA LEU A 773 11.63 -3.02 -0.83
C LEU A 773 10.92 -1.68 -1.09
N GLY A 774 9.79 -1.68 -1.79
CA GLY A 774 9.07 -0.46 -2.16
C GLY A 774 8.59 0.39 -0.98
N MET A 775 8.52 -0.19 0.23
CA MET A 775 8.18 0.50 1.48
C MET A 775 9.39 0.75 2.38
N THR A 776 10.59 0.64 1.83
CA THR A 776 11.86 0.82 2.53
C THR A 776 12.70 1.88 1.84
N SER A 777 13.72 2.36 2.53
CA SER A 777 14.73 3.27 1.97
C SER A 777 15.86 2.53 1.25
N ILE A 778 15.84 1.19 1.19
CA ILE A 778 16.89 0.38 0.58
C ILE A 778 16.83 0.49 -0.94
N ALA A 779 17.90 0.98 -1.53
CA ALA A 779 17.99 1.16 -2.98
C ALA A 779 18.10 -0.18 -3.73
N LEU A 780 17.48 -0.23 -4.91
CA LEU A 780 17.58 -1.35 -5.86
C LEU A 780 18.45 -1.02 -7.04
N VAL A 781 19.19 -1.98 -7.57
CA VAL A 781 19.86 -1.83 -8.87
C VAL A 781 18.82 -1.55 -9.96
N PRO A 782 19.07 -0.60 -10.90
CA PRO A 782 18.09 -0.21 -11.89
C PRO A 782 17.85 -1.30 -12.94
N VAL A 783 16.59 -1.47 -13.33
CA VAL A 783 16.20 -2.31 -14.47
C VAL A 783 16.46 -1.53 -15.76
N LEU A 784 17.10 -2.20 -16.70
CA LEU A 784 17.37 -1.69 -18.05
C LEU A 784 16.40 -2.29 -19.08
N PHE A 785 15.94 -3.52 -18.84
CA PHE A 785 15.02 -4.21 -19.73
C PHE A 785 14.19 -5.25 -18.96
N GLU A 786 12.94 -5.40 -19.35
CA GLU A 786 12.04 -6.45 -18.86
C GLU A 786 11.18 -6.94 -20.04
N GLY A 787 11.12 -8.26 -20.27
CA GLY A 787 10.33 -8.83 -21.35
C GLY A 787 10.80 -10.21 -21.78
N ALA A 788 10.57 -10.54 -23.06
CA ALA A 788 11.06 -11.78 -23.67
C ALA A 788 12.58 -11.75 -23.83
N MET A 789 13.21 -12.92 -24.00
CA MET A 789 14.66 -13.06 -24.17
C MET A 789 15.17 -12.20 -25.33
N PRO A 790 16.06 -11.22 -25.08
CA PRO A 790 16.66 -10.42 -26.14
C PRO A 790 17.69 -11.22 -26.93
N SER A 791 17.92 -10.81 -28.16
CA SER A 791 18.96 -11.37 -29.02
C SER A 791 20.38 -11.05 -28.50
N SER A 792 21.37 -11.83 -28.91
CA SER A 792 22.77 -11.55 -28.57
C SER A 792 23.24 -10.16 -28.97
N ASP A 793 22.74 -9.63 -30.10
CA ASP A 793 23.11 -8.27 -30.54
C ASP A 793 22.42 -7.17 -29.73
N GLU A 794 21.22 -7.43 -29.22
CA GLU A 794 20.55 -6.53 -28.26
C GLU A 794 21.29 -6.51 -26.93
N LEU A 795 21.72 -7.66 -26.42
CA LEU A 795 22.55 -7.74 -25.22
C LEU A 795 23.87 -6.98 -25.37
N LYS A 796 24.54 -7.10 -26.53
CA LYS A 796 25.77 -6.32 -26.85
C LYS A 796 25.49 -4.81 -26.91
N ARG A 797 24.32 -4.38 -27.39
CA ARG A 797 23.93 -2.96 -27.38
C ARG A 797 23.64 -2.45 -25.97
N MET A 798 23.01 -3.27 -25.11
CA MET A 798 22.71 -2.88 -23.74
C MET A 798 23.96 -2.58 -22.92
N VAL A 799 25.07 -3.26 -23.12
CA VAL A 799 26.33 -2.96 -22.43
C VAL A 799 26.97 -1.63 -22.86
N GLN A 800 26.48 -1.00 -23.92
CA GLN A 800 26.90 0.34 -24.33
C GLN A 800 26.02 1.44 -23.74
N THR A 801 24.98 1.10 -22.98
CA THR A 801 24.09 2.05 -22.33
C THR A 801 24.87 2.92 -21.33
N ARG A 802 24.47 4.20 -21.16
CA ARG A 802 25.02 5.07 -20.12
C ARG A 802 24.55 4.60 -18.75
N SER A 803 25.44 4.61 -17.78
CA SER A 803 25.11 4.38 -16.38
C SER A 803 24.26 5.53 -15.84
N ARG A 804 23.41 5.23 -14.86
CA ARG A 804 22.66 6.27 -14.13
C ARG A 804 23.48 6.94 -13.03
N PHE A 805 24.68 6.43 -12.74
CA PHE A 805 25.43 6.77 -11.53
C PHE A 805 26.74 7.52 -11.80
N TYR A 806 27.14 7.71 -13.05
CA TYR A 806 28.29 8.51 -13.46
C TYR A 806 28.20 8.82 -14.97
N ASP A 807 29.03 9.78 -15.43
CA ASP A 807 29.08 10.13 -16.86
C ASP A 807 29.93 9.13 -17.65
N GLY A 808 29.41 7.94 -17.83
CA GLY A 808 30.06 6.86 -18.58
C GLY A 808 29.10 5.71 -18.87
N ARG A 809 29.62 4.62 -19.44
CA ARG A 809 28.86 3.41 -19.78
C ARG A 809 28.79 2.46 -18.58
N VAL A 810 27.73 1.65 -18.50
CA VAL A 810 27.62 0.59 -17.51
C VAL A 810 28.83 -0.35 -17.56
N GLU A 811 29.22 -0.98 -16.44
CA GLU A 811 30.23 -2.05 -16.43
C GLU A 811 29.79 -3.19 -17.35
N GLY A 812 28.53 -3.53 -17.27
CA GLY A 812 27.89 -4.61 -17.99
C GLY A 812 26.42 -4.69 -17.60
N VAL A 813 25.78 -5.76 -18.03
CA VAL A 813 24.40 -6.06 -17.68
C VAL A 813 24.33 -7.40 -16.96
N TYR A 814 23.40 -7.48 -16.02
CA TYR A 814 23.09 -8.68 -15.25
C TYR A 814 21.68 -9.14 -15.61
N MET A 815 21.58 -10.36 -16.14
CA MET A 815 20.34 -10.95 -16.62
C MET A 815 19.83 -12.03 -15.67
N LYS A 816 18.53 -12.07 -15.46
CA LYS A 816 17.81 -13.14 -14.79
C LYS A 816 16.67 -13.63 -15.66
N THR A 817 16.45 -14.94 -15.67
CA THR A 817 15.20 -15.51 -16.17
C THR A 817 14.32 -15.88 -14.99
N GLU A 818 13.04 -15.54 -15.06
CA GLU A 818 12.12 -15.67 -13.95
C GLU A 818 10.87 -16.47 -14.35
N ARG A 819 10.46 -17.40 -13.50
CA ARG A 819 9.26 -18.23 -13.67
C ARG A 819 8.60 -18.46 -12.33
N ASN A 820 7.27 -18.36 -12.26
CA ASN A 820 6.48 -18.63 -11.03
C ASN A 820 6.97 -17.86 -9.80
N GLY A 821 7.41 -16.62 -9.97
CA GLY A 821 7.83 -15.75 -8.85
C GLY A 821 9.24 -16.01 -8.33
N VAL A 822 10.03 -16.87 -8.99
CA VAL A 822 11.42 -17.17 -8.61
C VAL A 822 12.38 -17.01 -9.78
N VAL A 823 13.66 -16.75 -9.46
CA VAL A 823 14.76 -16.73 -10.44
C VAL A 823 15.13 -18.15 -10.81
N HIS A 824 15.07 -18.46 -12.10
CA HIS A 824 15.40 -19.77 -12.65
C HIS A 824 16.85 -19.88 -13.13
N SER A 825 17.33 -18.85 -13.84
CA SER A 825 18.73 -18.78 -14.26
C SER A 825 19.24 -17.34 -14.22
N ARG A 826 20.56 -17.19 -14.33
CA ARG A 826 21.23 -15.89 -14.35
C ARG A 826 22.44 -15.89 -15.25
N GLY A 827 22.79 -14.71 -15.74
CA GLY A 827 23.95 -14.50 -16.58
C GLY A 827 24.41 -13.05 -16.55
N LYS A 828 25.62 -12.81 -17.00
CA LYS A 828 26.19 -11.47 -17.15
C LYS A 828 26.78 -11.27 -18.54
N VAL A 829 26.77 -10.04 -19.02
CA VAL A 829 27.55 -9.59 -20.18
C VAL A 829 28.31 -8.36 -19.74
N VAL A 830 29.63 -8.40 -19.83
CA VAL A 830 30.56 -7.34 -19.40
C VAL A 830 31.25 -6.76 -20.63
N ARG A 831 31.45 -5.42 -20.66
CA ARG A 831 32.10 -4.73 -21.77
C ARG A 831 33.51 -5.24 -21.97
N ALA A 832 34.00 -5.25 -23.24
CA ALA A 832 35.33 -5.70 -23.62
C ALA A 832 36.46 -4.84 -23.01
N ASP A 833 36.22 -3.55 -22.86
CA ASP A 833 37.15 -2.55 -22.30
C ASP A 833 37.10 -2.46 -20.75
N PHE A 834 36.27 -3.28 -20.09
CA PHE A 834 36.25 -3.40 -18.66
C PHE A 834 37.26 -4.45 -18.20
N ILE A 835 38.45 -3.99 -17.83
CA ILE A 835 39.46 -4.86 -17.23
C ILE A 835 39.33 -4.72 -15.72
N ALA A 836 38.83 -5.78 -15.06
CA ALA A 836 38.75 -5.84 -13.60
C ALA A 836 40.15 -5.72 -13.01
N GLY A 837 40.48 -4.52 -12.51
CA GLY A 837 41.57 -4.24 -11.62
C GLY A 837 42.98 -4.63 -12.05
N ASN A 838 43.57 -3.92 -12.99
CA ASN A 838 45.03 -3.97 -13.21
C ASN A 838 45.83 -3.27 -12.08
N GLU A 839 45.20 -2.41 -11.29
CA GLU A 839 45.73 -1.95 -10.00
C GLU A 839 44.79 -2.42 -8.89
N HIS A 840 45.34 -3.24 -7.99
CA HIS A 840 44.55 -3.67 -6.83
C HIS A 840 44.10 -2.42 -6.06
N TRP A 841 42.83 -2.08 -6.21
CA TRP A 841 42.17 -0.95 -5.49
C TRP A 841 42.45 -0.97 -3.99
N SER A 842 42.84 -2.12 -3.42
CA SER A 842 43.21 -2.34 -2.01
C SER A 842 44.65 -1.94 -1.66
N LYS A 843 45.52 -1.56 -2.62
CA LYS A 843 46.95 -1.28 -2.38
C LYS A 843 47.28 0.21 -2.18
N GLY A 844 46.27 1.11 -2.12
CA GLY A 844 46.42 2.54 -1.93
C GLY A 844 45.37 3.12 -0.99
N ASN A 845 45.33 4.45 -0.89
CA ASN A 845 44.24 5.14 -0.22
C ASN A 845 42.92 4.87 -1.00
N ILE A 846 41.92 4.30 -0.28
CA ILE A 846 40.60 4.02 -0.85
C ILE A 846 39.96 5.30 -1.35
N ARG A 847 39.62 5.34 -2.64
CA ARG A 847 38.78 6.38 -3.23
C ARG A 847 37.32 6.05 -2.93
N VAL A 848 36.59 7.02 -2.43
CA VAL A 848 35.18 6.88 -2.07
C VAL A 848 34.29 7.30 -3.24
N ASN A 849 33.27 6.53 -3.56
CA ASN A 849 32.23 6.91 -4.53
C ASN A 849 31.35 8.03 -3.97
N GLY A 850 30.82 8.90 -4.87
CA GLY A 850 29.94 10.01 -4.52
C GLY A 850 28.48 9.60 -4.41
N LEU A 851 27.76 10.20 -3.48
CA LEU A 851 26.29 10.08 -3.34
C LEU A 851 25.57 11.25 -3.98
N SER A 852 24.36 11.05 -4.49
CA SER A 852 23.53 12.10 -5.09
C SER A 852 23.20 13.25 -4.12
N HIS A 853 23.15 12.97 -2.82
CA HIS A 853 22.85 13.97 -1.78
C HIS A 853 24.05 14.82 -1.36
N GLU A 854 25.27 14.39 -1.62
CA GLU A 854 26.49 15.10 -1.24
C GLU A 854 26.85 16.25 -2.19
N HIS A 855 26.16 16.36 -3.35
CA HIS A 855 26.34 17.45 -4.32
C HIS A 855 25.32 18.59 -4.19
N SER A 856 24.41 18.52 -3.21
CA SER A 856 23.37 19.52 -2.97
C SER A 856 23.66 20.43 -1.78
N SER A 857 24.89 20.37 -1.21
CA SER A 857 25.35 21.24 -0.11
C SER A 857 26.43 22.22 -0.58
#